data_43c828aea0f141a478c8eb8747dc553e
#
_entry.id   43c828aea0f141a478c8eb8747dc553e
#
_cell.length_a   1.000
_cell.length_b   1.000
_cell.length_c   1.000
_cell.angle_alpha   90.00
_cell.angle_beta   90.00
_cell.angle_gamma   90.00
#
_symmetry.space_group_name_H-M   'P 1'
#
loop_
_entity.id
_entity.type
_entity.pdbx_description
1 polymer ?
#
loop_
_entity_poly.entity_id
_entity_poly.type
_entity_poly.pdbx_seq_one_letter_code
_entity_poly.pdbx_strand_id
1 'polypeptide(L)'
;MSLLNDSDTALAEPASLASFLLGHESRRIHLIGVAGSGMSGIAALLLALGHHVTGSDKVETLEIDRLRRKGLEFETPHGTGLVALADLVIYSSAIHPGNPALDTALKLQKKLARRAEVLAAVMSGKKGIVVCGMHGKTTTSAMAAHVLRAGGLKPSHYVGAEIPILGTNARWVSDGEHFVAEGDESDGTLVHYHPTHSLLLNIEPEHLDHYEDIDAINRVFGQLLSQTSGNVYYWADDKGAALVCSSHERSIPVGTSKHCHYRIEGVEEIGFITRFTVFKGEVCLGSVQLGISGAHNASNAMLVIALACDLGIPFEEIATALESFRGAKRRFELKYQDPENSIFDDYGHHPSEIQATLATARKGLKQKGRLVVLFQPHRFTRTAALREQFGSAFRDADLVFVTPVYSAGEASIEGADADSIVIAAKVAGHPAIATVSSVKNGAYAAAACLKEGDILLTLGAGNIHEAASYLAEELRLGARLRAVFGSGSLRFAEPLSKHTTMRVGGPARFWIEPETEEGFAELIRFCHDENIPFMVMGRGSNLIVRDGGFPGVVAHLARGCFSECRVEENKINAGVGVKLKQLAATARNAGLTGFEWMDGIPGNLGGALRMNAGAMGVQTFEQVERIRFSDTDGNIISRTPAEMEVRYRDIPLLKDHIALSATLIGAPASMETIDDLLASSLRHRKESQPVAASSGCIFKNPAGISAGRLIDELGLKNHSMGGARISDIHANFIVNDGTATASEILGLIQHVRETVLEKRGVLLETEVSIVGLDQMD
;
A
#
# COMPACT_ATOMS: atom_id res chain seq x y z
N MET A 1 -24.01 33.84 3.69
CA MET A 1 -24.72 34.88 4.48
C MET A 1 -23.73 35.43 5.49
N SER A 2 -23.20 36.63 5.22
CA SER A 2 -22.13 37.32 5.94
C SER A 2 -22.64 37.75 7.33
N LEU A 3 -22.07 37.17 8.37
CA LEU A 3 -22.29 37.55 9.77
C LEU A 3 -20.99 37.99 10.47
N LEU A 4 -19.99 38.38 9.74
CA LEU A 4 -18.84 39.12 10.23
C LEU A 4 -18.80 40.42 9.44
N ASN A 5 -19.42 41.47 9.99
CA ASN A 5 -19.22 42.83 9.50
C ASN A 5 -17.74 43.18 9.60
N ASP A 6 -17.15 43.67 8.52
CA ASP A 6 -15.73 44.04 8.36
C ASP A 6 -15.25 45.19 9.23
N SER A 7 -15.99 45.61 10.26
CA SER A 7 -15.65 46.84 11.03
C SER A 7 -15.22 46.67 12.46
N ASP A 8 -15.28 45.48 13.08
CA ASP A 8 -15.00 45.35 14.53
C ASP A 8 -13.94 44.33 14.97
N THR A 9 -13.32 43.58 14.02
CA THR A 9 -12.09 42.86 14.31
C THR A 9 -10.98 43.48 13.48
N ALA A 10 -10.07 44.23 14.12
CA ALA A 10 -8.94 44.86 13.46
C ALA A 10 -8.06 43.77 12.77
N LEU A 11 -8.40 43.41 11.53
CA LEU A 11 -7.51 42.77 10.61
C LEU A 11 -6.29 43.67 10.45
N ALA A 12 -5.13 43.18 10.85
CA ALA A 12 -3.92 43.99 10.74
C ALA A 12 -3.70 44.32 9.28
N GLU A 13 -3.55 45.60 8.94
CA GLU A 13 -3.11 45.95 7.57
C GLU A 13 -1.89 45.11 7.19
N PRO A 14 -1.77 44.65 5.95
CA PRO A 14 -0.69 43.72 5.53
C PRO A 14 0.71 44.16 5.94
N ALA A 15 0.99 45.49 5.90
CA ALA A 15 2.25 46.05 6.34
C ALA A 15 2.46 45.93 7.88
N SER A 16 1.40 46.01 8.65
CA SER A 16 1.47 45.84 10.12
C SER A 16 1.67 44.38 10.52
N LEU A 17 1.08 43.43 9.77
CA LEU A 17 1.26 41.99 9.97
C LEU A 17 2.69 41.55 9.59
N ALA A 18 3.23 42.06 8.48
CA ALA A 18 4.61 41.79 8.07
C ALA A 18 5.62 42.29 9.15
N SER A 19 5.49 43.52 9.64
CA SER A 19 6.37 44.02 10.68
C SER A 19 6.20 43.27 12.02
N PHE A 20 5.02 42.76 12.32
CA PHE A 20 4.74 41.91 13.50
C PHE A 20 5.43 40.55 13.43
N LEU A 21 5.42 39.91 12.24
CA LEU A 21 5.96 38.56 12.02
C LEU A 21 7.46 38.54 11.68
N LEU A 22 7.98 39.57 11.03
CA LEU A 22 9.38 39.66 10.59
C LEU A 22 10.25 40.49 11.50
N GLY A 23 9.66 41.10 12.56
CA GLY A 23 10.38 41.83 13.57
C GLY A 23 11.27 40.96 14.47
N HIS A 24 12.15 41.58 15.27
CA HIS A 24 13.10 40.85 16.13
C HIS A 24 12.48 40.22 17.38
N GLU A 25 11.22 40.52 17.67
CA GLU A 25 10.54 40.03 18.90
C GLU A 25 9.86 38.68 18.61
N SER A 26 10.15 37.71 19.48
CA SER A 26 9.40 36.44 19.46
C SER A 26 7.96 36.65 19.94
N ARG A 27 6.98 36.15 19.19
CA ARG A 27 5.54 36.28 19.48
C ARG A 27 4.95 34.91 19.76
N ARG A 28 3.88 34.86 20.57
CA ARG A 28 3.08 33.64 20.77
C ARG A 28 1.98 33.57 19.73
N ILE A 29 2.04 32.57 18.85
CA ILE A 29 1.13 32.45 17.73
C ILE A 29 0.42 31.08 17.80
N HIS A 30 -0.91 31.11 17.75
CA HIS A 30 -1.72 29.89 17.78
C HIS A 30 -2.34 29.62 16.40
N LEU A 31 -2.22 28.37 15.91
CA LEU A 31 -2.80 27.93 14.64
C LEU A 31 -3.96 26.97 14.87
N ILE A 32 -5.16 27.31 14.39
CA ILE A 32 -6.34 26.46 14.44
C ILE A 32 -6.38 25.61 13.17
N GLY A 33 -6.40 24.27 13.30
CA GLY A 33 -6.34 23.33 12.17
C GLY A 33 -4.91 23.08 11.69
N VAL A 34 -3.94 23.05 12.61
CA VAL A 34 -2.49 22.98 12.30
C VAL A 34 -2.04 21.66 11.64
N ALA A 35 -2.82 20.58 11.74
CA ALA A 35 -2.51 19.31 11.10
C ALA A 35 -2.77 19.31 9.57
N GLY A 36 -3.52 20.30 9.07
CA GLY A 36 -3.69 20.48 7.62
C GLY A 36 -2.41 20.89 6.91
N SER A 37 -2.17 20.40 5.67
CA SER A 37 -0.92 20.60 4.92
C SER A 37 -0.53 22.08 4.76
N GLY A 38 -1.49 22.96 4.51
CA GLY A 38 -1.24 24.39 4.40
C GLY A 38 -0.89 25.04 5.74
N MET A 39 -1.61 24.68 6.80
CA MET A 39 -1.39 25.26 8.14
C MET A 39 -0.10 24.77 8.79
N SER A 40 0.25 23.49 8.59
CA SER A 40 1.53 22.93 9.06
C SER A 40 2.74 23.61 8.40
N GLY A 41 2.62 23.99 7.12
CA GLY A 41 3.63 24.77 6.43
C GLY A 41 3.82 26.16 7.04
N ILE A 42 2.74 26.87 7.37
CA ILE A 42 2.82 28.16 8.10
C ILE A 42 3.47 27.98 9.46
N ALA A 43 3.07 26.96 10.24
CA ALA A 43 3.69 26.65 11.53
C ALA A 43 5.22 26.44 11.38
N ALA A 44 5.66 25.71 10.37
CA ALA A 44 7.08 25.48 10.09
C ALA A 44 7.84 26.79 9.80
N LEU A 45 7.25 27.69 9.02
CA LEU A 45 7.85 29.00 8.72
C LEU A 45 7.97 29.86 9.97
N LEU A 46 6.90 29.95 10.79
CA LEU A 46 6.88 30.75 12.00
C LEU A 46 7.85 30.23 13.07
N LEU A 47 7.96 28.91 13.25
CA LEU A 47 8.98 28.30 14.11
C LEU A 47 10.39 28.64 13.65
N ALA A 48 10.64 28.60 12.33
CA ALA A 48 11.95 28.94 11.78
C ALA A 48 12.28 30.45 11.87
N LEU A 49 11.27 31.31 11.97
CA LEU A 49 11.40 32.74 12.26
C LEU A 49 11.65 33.03 13.76
N GLY A 50 11.57 32.01 14.64
CA GLY A 50 11.85 32.12 16.06
C GLY A 50 10.65 32.51 16.95
N HIS A 51 9.42 32.34 16.42
CA HIS A 51 8.21 32.53 17.19
C HIS A 51 7.89 31.33 18.10
N HIS A 52 7.18 31.57 19.17
CA HIS A 52 6.58 30.54 20.03
C HIS A 52 5.25 30.10 19.39
N VAL A 53 5.25 28.94 18.75
CA VAL A 53 4.10 28.46 17.96
C VAL A 53 3.35 27.39 18.73
N THR A 54 2.05 27.59 18.87
CA THR A 54 1.11 26.59 19.40
C THR A 54 0.07 26.24 18.37
N GLY A 55 -0.57 25.09 18.45
CA GLY A 55 -1.61 24.71 17.50
C GLY A 55 -2.60 23.72 18.04
N SER A 56 -3.79 23.69 17.44
CA SER A 56 -4.83 22.72 17.77
C SER A 56 -5.44 22.08 16.51
N ASP A 57 -5.85 20.82 16.62
CA ASP A 57 -6.56 20.11 15.55
C ASP A 57 -7.47 19.01 16.14
N LYS A 58 -8.34 18.44 15.31
CA LYS A 58 -9.18 17.27 15.63
C LYS A 58 -8.41 15.96 15.60
N VAL A 59 -7.30 15.92 14.87
CA VAL A 59 -6.48 14.72 14.62
C VAL A 59 -5.00 15.03 14.82
N GLU A 60 -4.26 14.01 15.21
CA GLU A 60 -2.81 14.01 15.26
C GLU A 60 -2.24 13.33 14.02
N THR A 61 -1.19 13.90 13.42
CA THR A 61 -0.57 13.39 12.19
C THR A 61 0.95 13.31 12.36
N LEU A 62 1.61 12.52 11.51
CA LEU A 62 3.09 12.46 11.48
C LEU A 62 3.75 13.83 11.29
N GLU A 63 3.08 14.74 10.60
CA GLU A 63 3.58 16.11 10.43
C GLU A 63 3.57 16.90 11.74
N ILE A 64 2.57 16.67 12.61
CA ILE A 64 2.55 17.24 13.97
C ILE A 64 3.75 16.75 14.78
N ASP A 65 4.13 15.48 14.69
CA ASP A 65 5.33 14.96 15.37
C ASP A 65 6.62 15.61 14.87
N ARG A 66 6.69 15.92 13.57
CA ARG A 66 7.81 16.67 12.99
C ARG A 66 7.87 18.11 13.51
N LEU A 67 6.72 18.76 13.61
CA LEU A 67 6.61 20.12 14.14
C LEU A 67 6.89 20.19 15.64
N ARG A 68 6.44 19.21 16.44
CA ARG A 68 6.79 19.10 17.87
C ARG A 68 8.30 19.03 18.08
N ARG A 69 9.01 18.25 17.25
CA ARG A 69 10.48 18.21 17.30
C ARG A 69 11.15 19.54 16.97
N LYS A 70 10.43 20.46 16.31
CA LYS A 70 10.86 21.83 16.02
C LYS A 70 10.37 22.87 17.04
N GLY A 71 9.59 22.44 18.06
CA GLY A 71 9.12 23.29 19.14
C GLY A 71 7.64 23.67 19.10
N LEU A 72 6.81 23.02 18.26
CA LEU A 72 5.35 23.21 18.29
C LEU A 72 4.76 22.64 19.58
N GLU A 73 3.98 23.45 20.31
CA GLU A 73 3.07 22.97 21.35
C GLU A 73 1.71 22.64 20.70
N PHE A 74 1.22 21.41 20.88
CA PHE A 74 0.02 20.92 20.18
C PHE A 74 -1.00 20.37 21.17
N GLU A 75 -2.27 20.69 20.95
CA GLU A 75 -3.41 20.12 21.67
C GLU A 75 -4.44 19.50 20.70
N THR A 76 -5.08 18.42 21.14
CA THR A 76 -6.18 17.74 20.43
C THR A 76 -7.18 17.20 21.45
N PRO A 77 -8.51 17.35 21.22
CA PRO A 77 -9.16 18.18 20.19
C PRO A 77 -8.92 19.68 20.41
N HIS A 78 -9.53 20.54 19.55
CA HIS A 78 -9.41 21.99 19.69
C HIS A 78 -9.77 22.46 21.11
N GLY A 79 -8.79 23.03 21.82
CA GLY A 79 -8.92 23.54 23.18
C GLY A 79 -9.02 25.08 23.25
N THR A 80 -9.09 25.59 24.44
CA THR A 80 -9.22 27.03 24.70
C THR A 80 -8.00 27.61 25.42
N GLY A 81 -7.18 26.76 26.06
CA GLY A 81 -6.09 27.17 26.92
C GLY A 81 -4.94 27.86 26.20
N LEU A 82 -4.46 27.25 25.10
CA LEU A 82 -3.35 27.79 24.31
C LEU A 82 -3.75 29.06 23.54
N VAL A 83 -5.01 29.14 23.08
CA VAL A 83 -5.57 30.31 22.39
C VAL A 83 -5.53 31.55 23.30
N ALA A 84 -5.85 31.39 24.60
CA ALA A 84 -5.90 32.50 25.54
C ALA A 84 -4.53 33.21 25.73
N LEU A 85 -3.43 32.49 25.54
CA LEU A 85 -2.06 32.98 25.66
C LEU A 85 -1.49 33.60 24.38
N ALA A 86 -2.18 33.43 23.23
CA ALA A 86 -1.68 33.87 21.94
C ALA A 86 -1.77 35.39 21.75
N ASP A 87 -0.75 35.97 21.10
CA ASP A 87 -0.73 37.34 20.60
C ASP A 87 -1.45 37.47 19.26
N LEU A 88 -1.40 36.40 18.47
CA LEU A 88 -2.04 36.25 17.15
C LEU A 88 -2.63 34.84 17.01
N VAL A 89 -3.84 34.73 16.48
CA VAL A 89 -4.48 33.45 16.13
C VAL A 89 -4.65 33.37 14.62
N ILE A 90 -4.16 32.28 14.02
CA ILE A 90 -4.22 32.02 12.58
C ILE A 90 -5.21 30.89 12.32
N TYR A 91 -6.05 31.05 11.31
CA TYR A 91 -7.04 30.05 10.91
C TYR A 91 -7.18 29.94 9.39
N SER A 92 -7.68 28.78 8.91
CA SER A 92 -7.97 28.55 7.49
C SER A 92 -9.46 28.75 7.20
N SER A 93 -9.80 28.86 5.91
CA SER A 93 -11.19 28.92 5.42
C SER A 93 -12.05 27.70 5.83
N ALA A 94 -11.43 26.57 6.18
CA ALA A 94 -12.11 25.38 6.66
C ALA A 94 -12.59 25.48 8.13
N ILE A 95 -12.19 26.51 8.87
CA ILE A 95 -12.59 26.72 10.26
C ILE A 95 -13.76 27.70 10.32
N HIS A 96 -14.89 27.23 10.84
CA HIS A 96 -16.15 27.99 10.89
C HIS A 96 -16.52 28.36 12.33
N PRO A 97 -17.43 29.35 12.52
CA PRO A 97 -18.05 29.65 13.82
C PRO A 97 -18.64 28.38 14.48
N GLY A 98 -18.48 28.25 15.79
CA GLY A 98 -18.76 27.03 16.55
C GLY A 98 -17.51 26.17 16.83
N ASN A 99 -16.35 26.51 16.24
CA ASN A 99 -15.07 25.91 16.66
C ASN A 99 -14.65 26.51 18.01
N PRO A 100 -14.37 25.69 19.07
CA PRO A 100 -14.07 26.18 20.42
C PRO A 100 -12.87 27.13 20.47
N ALA A 101 -11.84 26.88 19.69
CA ALA A 101 -10.64 27.71 19.62
C ALA A 101 -10.93 29.07 18.95
N LEU A 102 -11.65 29.07 17.81
CA LEU A 102 -12.04 30.32 17.14
C LEU A 102 -13.00 31.16 17.99
N ASP A 103 -14.03 30.52 18.56
CA ASP A 103 -15.01 31.22 19.40
C ASP A 103 -14.34 31.84 20.65
N THR A 104 -13.32 31.15 21.20
CA THR A 104 -12.54 31.68 22.31
C THR A 104 -11.67 32.87 21.87
N ALA A 105 -11.02 32.79 20.71
CA ALA A 105 -10.24 33.90 20.15
C ALA A 105 -11.11 35.16 19.96
N LEU A 106 -12.32 34.98 19.40
CA LEU A 106 -13.30 36.08 19.25
C LEU A 106 -13.75 36.66 20.57
N LYS A 107 -14.12 35.83 21.56
CA LYS A 107 -14.53 36.29 22.92
C LYS A 107 -13.43 37.07 23.64
N LEU A 108 -12.17 36.67 23.45
CA LEU A 108 -11.01 37.31 24.05
C LEU A 108 -10.46 38.46 23.20
N GLN A 109 -11.12 38.82 22.12
CA GLN A 109 -10.71 39.89 21.19
C GLN A 109 -9.24 39.73 20.72
N LYS A 110 -8.82 38.51 20.45
CA LYS A 110 -7.47 38.22 19.93
C LYS A 110 -7.32 38.77 18.53
N LYS A 111 -6.09 39.13 18.14
CA LYS A 111 -5.77 39.46 16.76
C LYS A 111 -5.94 38.18 15.95
N LEU A 112 -6.68 38.27 14.82
CA LEU A 112 -6.95 37.16 13.90
C LEU A 112 -6.29 37.46 12.56
N ALA A 113 -5.75 36.41 11.91
CA ALA A 113 -5.29 36.49 10.54
C ALA A 113 -5.63 35.19 9.79
N ARG A 114 -5.94 35.31 8.52
CA ARG A 114 -6.10 34.16 7.64
C ARG A 114 -4.75 33.59 7.18
N ARG A 115 -4.72 32.30 6.87
CA ARG A 115 -3.52 31.61 6.35
C ARG A 115 -2.83 32.40 5.23
N ALA A 116 -3.59 32.87 4.23
CA ALA A 116 -3.04 33.57 3.08
C ALA A 116 -2.44 34.94 3.42
N GLU A 117 -3.04 35.69 4.35
CA GLU A 117 -2.52 36.97 4.83
C GLU A 117 -1.16 36.79 5.54
N VAL A 118 -1.05 35.75 6.36
CA VAL A 118 0.20 35.38 7.03
C VAL A 118 1.27 34.97 6.04
N LEU A 119 0.93 34.16 5.02
CA LEU A 119 1.87 33.73 3.99
C LEU A 119 2.37 34.93 3.19
N ALA A 120 1.48 35.83 2.78
CA ALA A 120 1.82 37.06 2.09
C ALA A 120 2.75 37.96 2.93
N ALA A 121 2.43 38.11 4.21
CA ALA A 121 3.26 38.87 5.16
C ALA A 121 4.66 38.27 5.35
N VAL A 122 4.78 36.95 5.50
CA VAL A 122 6.08 36.26 5.62
C VAL A 122 6.86 36.36 4.31
N MET A 123 6.20 36.20 3.15
CA MET A 123 6.85 36.31 1.85
C MET A 123 7.40 37.72 1.58
N SER A 124 6.75 38.78 2.07
CA SER A 124 7.16 40.17 1.85
C SER A 124 8.57 40.50 2.37
N GLY A 125 9.11 39.66 3.26
CA GLY A 125 10.50 39.77 3.74
C GLY A 125 11.56 39.32 2.71
N LYS A 126 11.15 38.87 1.53
CA LYS A 126 12.03 38.31 0.49
C LYS A 126 11.53 38.68 -0.92
N LYS A 127 12.35 38.42 -1.95
CA LYS A 127 11.93 38.49 -3.35
C LYS A 127 10.92 37.36 -3.63
N GLY A 128 9.64 37.66 -3.51
CA GLY A 128 8.56 36.70 -3.68
C GLY A 128 8.40 36.23 -5.12
N ILE A 129 8.23 34.95 -5.31
CA ILE A 129 7.89 34.30 -6.57
C ILE A 129 6.59 33.53 -6.35
N VAL A 130 5.49 33.98 -6.95
CA VAL A 130 4.18 33.36 -6.82
C VAL A 130 3.86 32.53 -8.05
N VAL A 131 3.54 31.26 -7.84
CA VAL A 131 3.03 30.35 -8.89
C VAL A 131 1.52 30.26 -8.76
N CYS A 132 0.78 30.68 -9.79
CA CYS A 132 -0.67 30.75 -9.80
C CYS A 132 -1.27 30.18 -11.08
N GLY A 133 -2.58 29.89 -11.05
CA GLY A 133 -3.34 29.29 -12.14
C GLY A 133 -4.27 28.20 -11.61
N MET A 134 -5.21 27.70 -12.39
CA MET A 134 -6.16 26.69 -11.95
C MET A 134 -5.48 25.34 -11.71
N HIS A 135 -4.61 24.90 -12.61
CA HIS A 135 -3.94 23.61 -12.57
C HIS A 135 -2.41 23.72 -12.57
N GLY A 136 -1.73 22.73 -11.96
CA GLY A 136 -0.26 22.63 -12.01
C GLY A 136 0.51 23.41 -10.96
N LYS A 137 -0.13 24.21 -10.11
CA LYS A 137 0.49 25.08 -9.09
C LYS A 137 1.51 24.37 -8.21
N THR A 138 1.10 23.31 -7.54
CA THR A 138 1.94 22.53 -6.61
C THR A 138 3.18 21.96 -7.28
N THR A 139 3.02 21.36 -8.46
CA THR A 139 4.12 20.79 -9.24
C THR A 139 5.10 21.87 -9.68
N THR A 140 4.60 23.01 -10.17
CA THR A 140 5.42 24.11 -10.67
C THR A 140 6.16 24.83 -9.54
N SER A 141 5.50 25.10 -8.40
CA SER A 141 6.14 25.68 -7.20
C SER A 141 7.26 24.78 -6.68
N ALA A 142 7.02 23.45 -6.67
CA ALA A 142 8.02 22.48 -6.28
C ALA A 142 9.22 22.45 -7.24
N MET A 143 8.96 22.45 -8.55
CA MET A 143 10.02 22.55 -9.57
C MET A 143 10.82 23.84 -9.41
N ALA A 144 10.14 25.00 -9.25
CA ALA A 144 10.80 26.28 -9.06
C ALA A 144 11.69 26.27 -7.81
N ALA A 145 11.18 25.84 -6.66
CA ALA A 145 11.97 25.76 -5.44
C ALA A 145 13.17 24.80 -5.58
N HIS A 146 13.00 23.67 -6.28
CA HIS A 146 14.06 22.71 -6.53
C HIS A 146 15.14 23.25 -7.45
N VAL A 147 14.77 23.82 -8.60
CA VAL A 147 15.69 24.40 -9.60
C VAL A 147 16.48 25.56 -9.00
N LEU A 148 15.80 26.49 -8.30
CA LEU A 148 16.47 27.63 -7.65
C LEU A 148 17.44 27.16 -6.55
N ARG A 149 17.11 26.09 -5.83
CA ARG A 149 18.00 25.49 -4.83
C ARG A 149 19.23 24.85 -5.47
N ALA A 150 19.04 24.09 -6.54
CA ALA A 150 20.12 23.47 -7.31
C ALA A 150 21.05 24.51 -7.91
N GLY A 151 20.52 25.62 -8.45
CA GLY A 151 21.28 26.77 -8.95
C GLY A 151 21.85 27.71 -7.85
N GLY A 152 21.90 27.26 -6.58
CA GLY A 152 22.60 27.95 -5.48
C GLY A 152 21.88 29.16 -4.87
N LEU A 153 20.64 29.50 -5.29
CA LEU A 153 19.93 30.69 -4.81
C LEU A 153 19.29 30.54 -3.42
N LYS A 154 19.37 29.38 -2.79
CA LYS A 154 18.88 29.09 -1.43
C LYS A 154 17.45 29.62 -1.16
N PRO A 155 16.43 29.26 -1.97
CA PRO A 155 15.10 29.83 -1.78
C PRO A 155 14.44 29.32 -0.49
N SER A 156 13.71 30.21 0.20
CA SER A 156 12.61 29.81 1.07
C SER A 156 11.46 29.31 0.19
N HIS A 157 10.61 28.43 0.70
CA HIS A 157 9.46 27.97 -0.06
C HIS A 157 8.25 27.61 0.82
N TYR A 158 7.08 27.71 0.20
CA TYR A 158 5.81 27.20 0.70
C TYR A 158 5.03 26.57 -0.46
N VAL A 159 4.80 25.25 -0.38
CA VAL A 159 4.16 24.45 -1.42
C VAL A 159 2.98 23.70 -0.79
N GLY A 160 1.87 23.53 -1.51
CA GLY A 160 0.63 22.96 -0.98
C GLY A 160 0.71 21.48 -0.56
N ALA A 161 1.81 20.79 -0.91
CA ALA A 161 2.02 19.37 -0.59
C ALA A 161 3.46 19.10 -0.15
N GLU A 162 3.67 17.93 0.48
CA GLU A 162 5.03 17.45 0.78
C GLU A 162 5.74 17.02 -0.51
N ILE A 163 6.95 17.54 -0.71
CA ILE A 163 7.77 17.29 -1.89
C ILE A 163 9.01 16.49 -1.48
N PRO A 164 9.15 15.23 -1.90
CA PRO A 164 10.24 14.37 -1.45
C PRO A 164 11.63 14.99 -1.66
N ILE A 165 11.88 15.57 -2.84
CA ILE A 165 13.17 16.16 -3.17
C ILE A 165 13.47 17.45 -2.37
N LEU A 166 12.46 18.12 -1.83
CA LEU A 166 12.61 19.29 -0.94
C LEU A 166 12.70 18.86 0.52
N GLY A 167 12.16 17.69 0.88
CA GLY A 167 12.10 17.12 2.23
C GLY A 167 11.03 17.74 3.13
N THR A 168 10.30 18.77 2.67
CA THR A 168 9.26 19.48 3.43
C THR A 168 8.36 20.29 2.50
N ASN A 169 7.14 20.59 2.94
CA ASN A 169 6.22 21.48 2.22
C ASN A 169 6.55 22.98 2.42
N ALA A 170 7.25 23.33 3.50
CA ALA A 170 7.63 24.72 3.76
C ALA A 170 9.00 24.80 4.45
N ARG A 171 9.80 25.78 4.06
CA ARG A 171 11.13 26.05 4.62
C ARG A 171 11.46 27.54 4.56
N TRP A 172 11.92 28.09 5.68
CA TRP A 172 12.54 29.39 5.74
C TRP A 172 14.07 29.23 5.68
N VAL A 173 14.73 30.01 4.83
CA VAL A 173 16.19 30.06 4.70
C VAL A 173 16.63 31.51 4.97
N SER A 174 17.26 31.75 6.10
CA SER A 174 17.54 33.13 6.59
C SER A 174 18.44 33.93 5.65
N ASP A 175 19.46 33.28 5.07
CA ASP A 175 20.46 33.88 4.15
C ASP A 175 20.06 33.82 2.67
N GLY A 176 18.88 33.30 2.34
CA GLY A 176 18.35 33.26 0.98
C GLY A 176 17.48 34.48 0.68
N GLU A 177 17.61 35.03 -0.51
CA GLU A 177 16.86 36.22 -0.94
C GLU A 177 15.46 35.93 -1.50
N HIS A 178 15.23 34.75 -2.03
CA HIS A 178 14.00 34.37 -2.75
C HIS A 178 13.04 33.58 -1.86
N PHE A 179 11.74 33.73 -2.14
CA PHE A 179 10.67 32.94 -1.54
C PHE A 179 9.71 32.45 -2.64
N VAL A 180 9.64 31.14 -2.86
CA VAL A 180 8.68 30.54 -3.79
C VAL A 180 7.41 30.16 -3.04
N ALA A 181 6.27 30.65 -3.46
CA ALA A 181 4.97 30.37 -2.89
C ALA A 181 3.97 29.86 -3.93
N GLU A 182 3.17 28.88 -3.54
CA GLU A 182 1.97 28.50 -4.27
C GLU A 182 0.86 29.49 -3.96
N GLY A 183 0.31 30.14 -5.00
CA GLY A 183 -0.82 31.08 -4.90
C GLY A 183 -2.13 30.35 -5.12
N ASP A 184 -3.01 30.41 -4.11
CA ASP A 184 -4.34 29.79 -4.14
C ASP A 184 -5.39 30.82 -4.56
N GLU A 185 -6.09 30.56 -5.66
CA GLU A 185 -7.16 31.42 -6.20
C GLU A 185 -8.53 31.07 -5.66
N SER A 186 -8.69 29.88 -5.06
CA SER A 186 -10.00 29.30 -4.76
C SER A 186 -10.88 30.12 -3.82
N ASP A 187 -10.28 30.97 -3.00
CA ASP A 187 -10.96 31.84 -2.01
C ASP A 187 -10.69 33.33 -2.22
N GLY A 188 -10.17 33.70 -3.40
CA GLY A 188 -9.88 35.08 -3.76
C GLY A 188 -8.67 35.70 -3.06
N THR A 189 -7.88 34.93 -2.32
CA THR A 189 -6.77 35.44 -1.50
C THR A 189 -5.51 35.84 -2.26
N LEU A 190 -5.46 35.60 -3.56
CA LEU A 190 -4.35 36.05 -4.43
C LEU A 190 -4.09 37.57 -4.34
N VAL A 191 -5.12 38.34 -4.05
CA VAL A 191 -5.03 39.81 -3.93
C VAL A 191 -4.14 40.30 -2.77
N HIS A 192 -3.77 39.43 -1.84
CA HIS A 192 -2.89 39.78 -0.72
C HIS A 192 -1.39 39.71 -1.08
N TYR A 193 -1.04 39.07 -2.22
CA TYR A 193 0.36 38.89 -2.60
C TYR A 193 0.90 40.10 -3.37
N HIS A 194 2.14 40.51 -3.04
CA HIS A 194 2.93 41.52 -3.74
C HIS A 194 4.27 40.91 -4.18
N PRO A 195 4.27 40.01 -5.17
CA PRO A 195 5.48 39.28 -5.54
C PRO A 195 6.46 40.12 -6.34
N THR A 196 7.73 39.68 -6.37
CA THR A 196 8.72 40.19 -7.34
C THR A 196 8.47 39.58 -8.69
N HIS A 197 8.18 38.27 -8.77
CA HIS A 197 7.85 37.58 -10.01
C HIS A 197 6.59 36.71 -9.85
N SER A 198 5.86 36.58 -10.97
CA SER A 198 4.70 35.68 -11.03
C SER A 198 4.84 34.70 -12.19
N LEU A 199 4.45 33.43 -11.94
CA LEU A 199 4.29 32.39 -12.95
C LEU A 199 2.80 32.08 -13.09
N LEU A 200 2.20 32.43 -14.23
CA LEU A 200 0.79 32.21 -14.54
C LEU A 200 0.65 31.01 -15.49
N LEU A 201 0.07 29.92 -15.01
CA LEU A 201 0.02 28.65 -15.72
C LEU A 201 -1.16 28.60 -16.70
N ASN A 202 -2.37 28.79 -16.20
CA ASN A 202 -3.63 28.69 -16.95
C ASN A 202 -4.75 29.40 -16.19
N ILE A 203 -5.79 29.81 -16.92
CA ILE A 203 -7.03 30.36 -16.35
C ILE A 203 -8.23 29.71 -17.05
N GLU A 204 -9.06 29.01 -16.32
CA GLU A 204 -10.27 28.35 -16.77
C GLU A 204 -11.44 28.67 -15.83
N PRO A 205 -12.72 28.48 -16.24
CA PRO A 205 -13.87 28.62 -15.37
C PRO A 205 -13.87 27.51 -14.31
N GLU A 206 -13.43 27.84 -13.10
CA GLU A 206 -13.40 26.93 -11.93
C GLU A 206 -13.84 27.72 -10.68
N HIS A 207 -14.13 27.04 -9.56
CA HIS A 207 -14.54 27.67 -8.31
C HIS A 207 -15.77 28.58 -8.44
N LEU A 208 -16.75 28.19 -9.27
CA LEU A 208 -17.99 28.93 -9.49
C LEU A 208 -18.94 28.97 -8.27
N ASP A 209 -18.61 28.28 -7.20
CA ASP A 209 -19.19 28.42 -5.87
C ASP A 209 -18.71 29.69 -5.15
N HIS A 210 -17.55 30.23 -5.53
CA HIS A 210 -16.95 31.44 -4.98
C HIS A 210 -17.01 32.63 -5.97
N TYR A 211 -16.78 32.39 -7.26
CA TYR A 211 -16.75 33.42 -8.31
C TYR A 211 -18.06 33.41 -9.11
N GLU A 212 -18.59 34.61 -9.39
CA GLU A 212 -19.83 34.76 -10.20
C GLU A 212 -19.63 34.30 -11.65
N ASP A 213 -18.46 34.61 -12.22
CA ASP A 213 -18.12 34.32 -13.61
C ASP A 213 -16.59 34.31 -13.86
N ILE A 214 -16.19 34.00 -15.09
CA ILE A 214 -14.79 34.02 -15.52
C ILE A 214 -14.16 35.43 -15.45
N ASP A 215 -14.95 36.48 -15.59
CA ASP A 215 -14.45 37.87 -15.51
C ASP A 215 -14.11 38.24 -14.06
N ALA A 216 -14.81 37.70 -13.08
CA ALA A 216 -14.44 37.82 -11.66
C ALA A 216 -13.08 37.14 -11.38
N ILE A 217 -12.86 35.96 -11.94
CA ILE A 217 -11.57 35.26 -11.90
C ILE A 217 -10.46 36.10 -12.56
N ASN A 218 -10.70 36.57 -13.78
CA ASN A 218 -9.73 37.40 -14.54
C ASN A 218 -9.35 38.67 -13.77
N ARG A 219 -10.31 39.30 -13.04
CA ARG A 219 -10.00 40.49 -12.21
C ARG A 219 -9.04 40.16 -11.07
N VAL A 220 -9.20 39.01 -10.39
CA VAL A 220 -8.32 38.59 -9.29
C VAL A 220 -6.90 38.33 -9.79
N PHE A 221 -6.75 37.61 -10.92
CA PHE A 221 -5.44 37.44 -11.55
C PHE A 221 -4.85 38.77 -12.03
N GLY A 222 -5.64 39.60 -12.69
CA GLY A 222 -5.21 40.94 -13.14
C GLY A 222 -4.71 41.82 -11.99
N GLN A 223 -5.33 41.74 -10.82
CA GLN A 223 -4.89 42.42 -9.62
C GLN A 223 -3.53 41.87 -9.14
N LEU A 224 -3.33 40.56 -9.05
CA LEU A 224 -2.03 39.95 -8.70
C LEU A 224 -0.93 40.44 -9.68
N LEU A 225 -1.20 40.44 -10.99
CA LEU A 225 -0.23 40.89 -11.98
C LEU A 225 0.13 42.36 -11.79
N SER A 226 -0.83 43.24 -11.51
CA SER A 226 -0.59 44.67 -11.25
C SER A 226 0.25 44.88 -9.99
N GLN A 227 0.18 43.96 -9.01
CA GLN A 227 0.96 43.96 -7.78
C GLN A 227 2.36 43.32 -7.93
N THR A 228 2.66 42.70 -9.10
CA THR A 228 3.96 42.09 -9.39
C THR A 228 4.97 43.16 -9.79
N SER A 229 6.05 43.30 -9.02
CA SER A 229 7.04 44.38 -9.24
C SER A 229 8.07 44.11 -10.34
N GLY A 230 8.30 42.86 -10.71
CA GLY A 230 9.21 42.39 -11.76
C GLY A 230 8.46 41.72 -12.92
N ASN A 231 8.97 40.59 -13.38
CA ASN A 231 8.44 39.89 -14.56
C ASN A 231 7.28 38.96 -14.23
N VAL A 232 6.31 38.89 -15.16
CA VAL A 232 5.22 37.90 -15.17
C VAL A 232 5.49 36.92 -16.30
N TYR A 233 5.81 35.68 -15.98
CA TYR A 233 5.95 34.60 -16.95
C TYR A 233 4.61 33.90 -17.10
N TYR A 234 4.09 33.79 -18.31
CA TYR A 234 2.78 33.16 -18.52
C TYR A 234 2.81 32.17 -19.68
N TRP A 235 1.98 31.13 -19.58
CA TRP A 235 1.84 30.17 -20.66
C TRP A 235 0.97 30.74 -21.78
N ALA A 236 1.62 31.14 -22.90
CA ALA A 236 0.98 31.88 -23.96
C ALA A 236 0.00 31.07 -24.81
N ASP A 237 0.06 29.75 -24.76
CA ASP A 237 -0.87 28.87 -25.46
C ASP A 237 -2.19 28.69 -24.66
N ASP A 238 -2.24 29.13 -23.41
CA ASP A 238 -3.48 29.23 -22.62
C ASP A 238 -4.21 30.56 -22.92
N LYS A 239 -5.44 30.47 -23.38
CA LYS A 239 -6.22 31.64 -23.81
C LYS A 239 -6.54 32.58 -22.66
N GLY A 240 -6.84 32.06 -21.48
CA GLY A 240 -7.18 32.86 -20.30
C GLY A 240 -5.93 33.62 -19.79
N ALA A 241 -4.82 32.94 -19.64
CA ALA A 241 -3.55 33.54 -19.23
C ALA A 241 -3.07 34.59 -20.24
N ALA A 242 -3.15 34.30 -21.56
CA ALA A 242 -2.79 35.23 -22.61
C ALA A 242 -3.68 36.48 -22.60
N LEU A 243 -4.98 36.35 -22.37
CA LEU A 243 -5.93 37.46 -22.28
C LEU A 243 -5.55 38.42 -21.13
N VAL A 244 -5.34 37.89 -19.92
CA VAL A 244 -5.04 38.70 -18.73
C VAL A 244 -3.66 39.35 -18.81
N CYS A 245 -2.66 38.67 -19.42
CA CYS A 245 -1.31 39.16 -19.57
C CYS A 245 -1.14 40.15 -20.77
N SER A 246 -2.08 40.20 -21.71
CA SER A 246 -1.94 40.97 -22.94
C SER A 246 -1.72 42.47 -22.74
N SER A 247 -2.18 43.06 -21.65
CA SER A 247 -2.05 44.47 -21.31
C SER A 247 -0.96 44.78 -20.26
N HIS A 248 -0.27 43.78 -19.78
CA HIS A 248 0.72 43.96 -18.72
C HIS A 248 2.14 44.10 -19.31
N GLU A 249 2.79 45.27 -19.13
CA GLU A 249 4.05 45.63 -19.77
C GLU A 249 5.23 44.69 -19.49
N ARG A 250 5.26 44.00 -18.32
CA ARG A 250 6.34 43.11 -17.90
C ARG A 250 6.01 41.64 -18.12
N SER A 251 5.05 41.36 -18.99
CA SER A 251 4.67 39.99 -19.32
C SER A 251 5.63 39.34 -20.30
N ILE A 252 6.13 38.16 -19.94
CA ILE A 252 7.05 37.37 -20.75
C ILE A 252 6.28 36.13 -21.26
N PRO A 253 5.97 36.06 -22.56
CA PRO A 253 5.30 34.91 -23.15
C PRO A 253 6.23 33.71 -23.23
N VAL A 254 5.75 32.57 -22.71
CA VAL A 254 6.40 31.27 -22.77
C VAL A 254 5.42 30.31 -23.44
N GLY A 255 5.80 29.58 -24.48
CA GLY A 255 4.88 28.71 -25.20
C GLY A 255 5.48 27.98 -26.38
N THR A 256 4.63 27.53 -27.30
CA THR A 256 5.07 26.81 -28.51
C THR A 256 5.30 27.70 -29.70
N SER A 257 4.74 28.94 -29.71
CA SER A 257 4.84 29.87 -30.82
C SER A 257 6.22 30.52 -30.94
N LYS A 258 6.65 30.78 -32.17
CA LYS A 258 7.90 31.55 -32.49
C LYS A 258 7.90 32.98 -31.95
N HIS A 259 6.73 33.50 -31.59
CA HIS A 259 6.61 34.84 -30.98
C HIS A 259 6.86 34.85 -29.49
N CYS A 260 6.94 33.67 -28.84
CA CYS A 260 7.27 33.56 -27.43
C CYS A 260 8.74 33.90 -27.16
N HIS A 261 8.99 34.57 -26.03
CA HIS A 261 10.34 34.90 -25.58
C HIS A 261 11.13 33.63 -25.20
N TYR A 262 10.44 32.68 -24.58
CA TYR A 262 10.92 31.32 -24.35
C TYR A 262 9.99 30.32 -25.07
N ARG A 263 10.58 29.38 -25.79
CA ARG A 263 9.83 28.45 -26.64
C ARG A 263 10.23 27.01 -26.40
N ILE A 264 9.23 26.13 -26.40
CA ILE A 264 9.40 24.68 -26.33
C ILE A 264 9.14 24.03 -27.69
N GLU A 265 9.96 23.05 -28.08
CA GLU A 265 9.78 22.26 -29.30
C GLU A 265 10.05 20.77 -29.02
N GLY A 266 9.47 19.88 -29.83
CA GLY A 266 9.79 18.45 -29.82
C GLY A 266 9.44 17.76 -28.51
N VAL A 267 8.26 18.06 -27.96
CA VAL A 267 7.80 17.40 -26.71
C VAL A 267 7.50 15.93 -26.97
N GLU A 268 8.28 15.06 -26.37
CA GLU A 268 8.14 13.60 -26.47
C GLU A 268 7.99 12.99 -25.06
N GLU A 269 6.95 12.18 -24.87
CA GLU A 269 6.75 11.39 -23.66
C GLU A 269 7.36 9.99 -23.86
N ILE A 270 8.37 9.62 -23.06
CA ILE A 270 9.10 8.35 -23.15
C ILE A 270 8.98 7.63 -21.82
N GLY A 271 8.04 6.69 -21.73
CA GLY A 271 7.71 6.06 -20.44
C GLY A 271 7.19 7.10 -19.43
N PHE A 272 7.92 7.29 -18.33
CA PHE A 272 7.53 8.22 -17.27
C PHE A 272 8.36 9.52 -17.24
N ILE A 273 9.04 9.83 -18.33
CA ILE A 273 9.80 11.07 -18.50
C ILE A 273 9.29 11.85 -19.71
N THR A 274 9.52 13.16 -19.72
CA THR A 274 9.20 14.01 -20.85
C THR A 274 10.48 14.66 -21.36
N ARG A 275 10.78 14.54 -22.65
CA ARG A 275 11.92 15.18 -23.31
C ARG A 275 11.43 16.30 -24.21
N PHE A 276 12.14 17.42 -24.23
CA PHE A 276 11.85 18.57 -25.11
C PHE A 276 13.07 19.47 -25.30
N THR A 277 13.01 20.33 -26.31
CA THR A 277 14.06 21.29 -26.62
C THR A 277 13.61 22.72 -26.29
N VAL A 278 14.50 23.51 -25.71
CA VAL A 278 14.22 24.87 -25.21
C VAL A 278 14.94 25.91 -26.05
N PHE A 279 14.22 26.96 -26.38
CA PHE A 279 14.75 28.13 -27.09
C PHE A 279 14.49 29.42 -26.31
N LYS A 280 15.44 30.38 -26.39
CA LYS A 280 15.23 31.77 -25.97
C LYS A 280 15.35 32.63 -27.22
N GLY A 281 14.21 33.15 -27.71
CA GLY A 281 14.15 33.75 -29.06
C GLY A 281 14.55 32.72 -30.11
N GLU A 282 15.55 33.04 -30.92
CA GLU A 282 16.11 32.15 -31.95
C GLU A 282 17.25 31.25 -31.45
N VAL A 283 17.70 31.44 -30.20
CA VAL A 283 18.84 30.71 -29.63
C VAL A 283 18.33 29.40 -29.01
N CYS A 284 18.83 28.26 -29.50
CA CYS A 284 18.63 26.98 -28.88
C CYS A 284 19.48 26.88 -27.61
N LEU A 285 18.84 26.75 -26.44
CA LEU A 285 19.53 26.57 -25.16
C LEU A 285 19.97 25.13 -24.95
N GLY A 286 19.20 24.17 -25.44
CA GLY A 286 19.49 22.75 -25.32
C GLY A 286 18.24 21.89 -25.11
N SER A 287 18.46 20.59 -24.82
CA SER A 287 17.41 19.61 -24.52
C SER A 287 17.26 19.41 -23.02
N VAL A 288 16.04 19.26 -22.58
CA VAL A 288 15.66 18.90 -21.18
C VAL A 288 15.04 17.53 -21.16
N GLN A 289 15.44 16.71 -20.20
CA GLN A 289 14.77 15.48 -19.81
C GLN A 289 14.10 15.71 -18.45
N LEU A 290 12.80 15.92 -18.45
CA LEU A 290 12.03 16.13 -17.23
C LEU A 290 11.74 14.77 -16.58
N GLY A 291 12.04 14.61 -15.27
CA GLY A 291 11.91 13.37 -14.53
C GLY A 291 10.47 12.96 -14.18
N ILE A 292 9.46 13.62 -14.78
CA ILE A 292 8.04 13.31 -14.71
C ILE A 292 7.41 13.36 -16.10
N SER A 293 6.36 12.57 -16.33
CA SER A 293 5.64 12.50 -17.60
C SER A 293 4.57 13.59 -17.72
N GLY A 294 4.22 13.94 -18.94
CA GLY A 294 3.07 14.76 -19.32
C GLY A 294 3.47 16.06 -20.01
N ALA A 295 2.87 16.34 -21.18
CA ALA A 295 3.08 17.57 -21.92
C ALA A 295 2.75 18.83 -21.09
N HIS A 296 1.73 18.77 -20.23
CA HIS A 296 1.42 19.85 -19.31
C HIS A 296 2.53 20.10 -18.28
N ASN A 297 3.26 19.06 -17.85
CA ASN A 297 4.42 19.23 -16.98
C ASN A 297 5.62 19.85 -17.71
N ALA A 298 5.75 19.58 -19.01
CA ALA A 298 6.74 20.27 -19.84
C ALA A 298 6.40 21.77 -19.95
N SER A 299 5.12 22.14 -20.13
CA SER A 299 4.68 23.54 -20.13
C SER A 299 4.97 24.22 -18.78
N ASN A 300 4.68 23.54 -17.68
CA ASN A 300 4.98 24.03 -16.32
C ASN A 300 6.49 24.21 -16.12
N ALA A 301 7.31 23.24 -16.56
CA ALA A 301 8.77 23.33 -16.49
C ALA A 301 9.33 24.49 -17.30
N MET A 302 8.72 24.79 -18.46
CA MET A 302 9.16 25.94 -19.30
C MET A 302 9.04 27.28 -18.59
N LEU A 303 8.00 27.51 -17.80
CA LEU A 303 7.84 28.73 -16.98
C LEU A 303 8.94 28.82 -15.92
N VAL A 304 9.29 27.70 -15.31
CA VAL A 304 10.39 27.61 -14.33
C VAL A 304 11.74 27.85 -15.00
N ILE A 305 11.97 27.28 -16.20
CA ILE A 305 13.19 27.48 -16.97
C ILE A 305 13.36 28.98 -17.34
N ALA A 306 12.27 29.59 -17.80
CA ALA A 306 12.30 31.03 -18.17
C ALA A 306 12.68 31.92 -16.98
N LEU A 307 12.02 31.71 -15.82
CA LEU A 307 12.36 32.40 -14.58
C LEU A 307 13.82 32.14 -14.17
N ALA A 308 14.25 30.88 -14.14
CA ALA A 308 15.59 30.52 -13.66
C ALA A 308 16.71 31.04 -14.54
N CYS A 309 16.53 31.02 -15.86
CA CYS A 309 17.46 31.66 -16.83
C CYS A 309 17.57 33.16 -16.59
N ASP A 310 16.46 33.87 -16.39
CA ASP A 310 16.47 35.30 -16.15
C ASP A 310 17.02 35.69 -14.77
N LEU A 311 16.99 34.75 -13.79
CA LEU A 311 17.68 34.88 -12.51
C LEU A 311 19.19 34.52 -12.60
N GLY A 312 19.69 34.16 -13.79
CA GLY A 312 21.11 33.91 -14.05
C GLY A 312 21.61 32.52 -13.75
N ILE A 313 20.71 31.53 -13.57
CA ILE A 313 21.13 30.14 -13.41
C ILE A 313 21.53 29.56 -14.77
N PRO A 314 22.69 28.89 -14.90
CA PRO A 314 23.09 28.24 -16.15
C PRO A 314 22.08 27.17 -16.59
N PHE A 315 21.81 27.11 -17.91
CA PHE A 315 20.80 26.20 -18.45
C PHE A 315 21.09 24.73 -18.14
N GLU A 316 22.36 24.32 -18.14
CA GLU A 316 22.79 22.96 -17.83
C GLU A 316 22.43 22.55 -16.39
N GLU A 317 22.54 23.49 -15.43
CA GLU A 317 22.17 23.26 -14.04
C GLU A 317 20.63 23.13 -13.89
N ILE A 318 19.88 23.95 -14.64
CA ILE A 318 18.40 23.87 -14.69
C ILE A 318 17.98 22.53 -15.27
N ALA A 319 18.56 22.09 -16.38
CA ALA A 319 18.24 20.81 -17.02
C ALA A 319 18.54 19.62 -16.10
N THR A 320 19.69 19.63 -15.43
CA THR A 320 20.08 18.59 -14.46
C THR A 320 19.12 18.54 -13.27
N ALA A 321 18.72 19.70 -12.75
CA ALA A 321 17.75 19.76 -11.65
C ALA A 321 16.39 19.19 -12.07
N LEU A 322 15.88 19.52 -13.25
CA LEU A 322 14.61 19.00 -13.78
C LEU A 322 14.67 17.51 -14.07
N GLU A 323 15.81 16.97 -14.50
CA GLU A 323 16.00 15.53 -14.68
C GLU A 323 15.86 14.75 -13.36
N SER A 324 16.31 15.34 -12.26
CA SER A 324 16.20 14.74 -10.92
C SER A 324 14.83 14.90 -10.25
N PHE A 325 13.95 15.76 -10.78
CA PHE A 325 12.64 16.04 -10.19
C PHE A 325 11.68 14.88 -10.37
N ARG A 326 11.01 14.45 -9.28
CA ARG A 326 10.09 13.29 -9.26
C ARG A 326 8.65 13.64 -8.86
N GLY A 327 8.30 14.93 -8.86
CA GLY A 327 6.96 15.40 -8.53
C GLY A 327 6.67 15.54 -7.04
N ALA A 328 5.44 15.88 -6.74
CA ALA A 328 4.90 15.96 -5.38
C ALA A 328 4.42 14.58 -4.94
N LYS A 329 4.39 14.34 -3.63
CA LYS A 329 3.74 13.14 -3.07
C LYS A 329 2.30 13.05 -3.56
N ARG A 330 1.89 11.83 -3.88
CA ARG A 330 0.53 11.52 -4.34
C ARG A 330 0.10 12.25 -5.62
N ARG A 331 1.03 12.56 -6.53
CA ARG A 331 0.78 13.10 -7.88
C ARG A 331 1.55 12.25 -8.89
N PHE A 332 0.96 11.12 -9.25
CA PHE A 332 1.60 10.05 -10.03
C PHE A 332 2.98 9.68 -9.46
N GLU A 333 3.02 9.54 -8.13
CA GLU A 333 4.25 9.32 -7.37
C GLU A 333 4.72 7.88 -7.54
N LEU A 334 5.94 7.69 -8.03
CA LEU A 334 6.57 6.37 -8.11
C LEU A 334 6.96 5.89 -6.70
N LYS A 335 6.30 4.83 -6.20
CA LYS A 335 6.58 4.19 -4.90
C LYS A 335 7.58 3.05 -5.03
N TYR A 336 7.49 2.31 -6.12
CA TYR A 336 8.35 1.16 -6.40
C TYR A 336 8.52 0.95 -7.89
N GLN A 337 9.72 0.51 -8.30
CA GLN A 337 10.00 0.05 -9.65
C GLN A 337 11.11 -0.99 -9.63
N ASP A 338 10.88 -2.07 -10.34
CA ASP A 338 11.88 -3.07 -10.71
C ASP A 338 11.71 -3.47 -12.19
N PRO A 339 12.50 -4.43 -12.72
CA PRO A 339 12.32 -4.90 -14.09
C PRO A 339 10.94 -5.52 -14.37
N GLU A 340 10.26 -6.05 -13.33
CA GLU A 340 9.00 -6.77 -13.46
C GLU A 340 7.78 -5.86 -13.25
N ASN A 341 7.81 -4.95 -12.25
CA ASN A 341 6.62 -4.21 -11.82
C ASN A 341 6.92 -2.75 -11.47
N SER A 342 5.89 -1.91 -11.52
CA SER A 342 5.94 -0.54 -11.00
C SER A 342 4.69 -0.22 -10.17
N ILE A 343 4.86 0.52 -9.07
CA ILE A 343 3.76 0.99 -8.23
C ILE A 343 3.77 2.51 -8.20
N PHE A 344 2.63 3.10 -8.53
CA PHE A 344 2.39 4.54 -8.45
C PHE A 344 1.26 4.85 -7.48
N ASP A 345 1.32 6.02 -6.85
CA ASP A 345 0.24 6.58 -6.04
C ASP A 345 -0.20 7.93 -6.60
N ASP A 346 -1.51 8.12 -6.74
CA ASP A 346 -2.06 9.38 -7.23
C ASP A 346 -3.26 9.82 -6.38
N TYR A 347 -3.36 11.12 -6.17
CA TYR A 347 -4.43 11.75 -5.38
C TYR A 347 -5.77 11.83 -6.16
N GLY A 348 -5.76 11.53 -7.44
CA GLY A 348 -6.91 11.60 -8.35
C GLY A 348 -8.13 10.89 -7.77
N HIS A 349 -9.21 11.63 -7.62
CA HIS A 349 -10.45 11.16 -7.01
C HIS A 349 -11.70 11.67 -7.75
N HIS A 350 -11.52 12.54 -8.75
CA HIS A 350 -12.55 12.94 -9.70
C HIS A 350 -12.47 12.08 -10.96
N PRO A 351 -13.59 11.74 -11.62
CA PRO A 351 -13.58 10.91 -12.84
C PRO A 351 -12.62 11.39 -13.94
N SER A 352 -12.52 12.70 -14.17
CA SER A 352 -11.60 13.29 -15.15
C SER A 352 -10.13 13.14 -14.76
N GLU A 353 -9.81 13.31 -13.46
CA GLU A 353 -8.45 13.09 -12.94
C GLU A 353 -8.05 11.62 -13.11
N ILE A 354 -8.96 10.69 -12.77
CA ILE A 354 -8.74 9.25 -12.94
C ILE A 354 -8.43 8.92 -14.38
N GLN A 355 -9.22 9.42 -15.34
CA GLN A 355 -8.99 9.21 -16.78
C GLN A 355 -7.62 9.73 -17.22
N ALA A 356 -7.23 10.93 -16.81
CA ALA A 356 -5.94 11.51 -17.15
C ALA A 356 -4.76 10.70 -16.59
N THR A 357 -4.88 10.27 -15.33
CA THR A 357 -3.86 9.45 -14.66
C THR A 357 -3.74 8.06 -15.31
N LEU A 358 -4.85 7.41 -15.63
CA LEU A 358 -4.86 6.10 -16.31
C LEU A 358 -4.27 6.20 -17.73
N ALA A 359 -4.60 7.25 -18.48
CA ALA A 359 -4.01 7.50 -19.80
C ALA A 359 -2.48 7.68 -19.73
N THR A 360 -2.00 8.37 -18.69
CA THR A 360 -0.56 8.53 -18.44
C THR A 360 0.10 7.20 -18.09
N ALA A 361 -0.52 6.41 -17.18
CA ALA A 361 -0.01 5.09 -16.80
C ALA A 361 0.06 4.13 -18.01
N ARG A 362 -0.95 4.17 -18.89
CA ARG A 362 -1.01 3.35 -20.12
C ARG A 362 0.18 3.59 -21.05
N LYS A 363 0.66 4.83 -21.18
CA LYS A 363 1.83 5.14 -22.00
C LYS A 363 3.12 4.51 -21.49
N GLY A 364 3.21 4.25 -20.18
CA GLY A 364 4.36 3.62 -19.55
C GLY A 364 4.32 2.10 -19.52
N LEU A 365 3.23 1.46 -19.95
CA LEU A 365 3.08 0.01 -19.91
C LEU A 365 3.99 -0.69 -20.91
N LYS A 366 4.64 -1.77 -20.46
CA LYS A 366 5.36 -2.72 -21.34
C LYS A 366 4.36 -3.55 -22.17
N GLN A 367 4.81 -4.09 -23.30
CA GLN A 367 3.95 -4.78 -24.30
C GLN A 367 3.01 -5.87 -23.75
N LYS A 368 3.30 -6.49 -22.61
CA LYS A 368 2.47 -7.55 -22.02
C LYS A 368 1.93 -7.19 -20.64
N GLY A 369 2.22 -6.00 -20.13
CA GLY A 369 1.81 -5.55 -18.82
C GLY A 369 0.35 -5.13 -18.79
N ARG A 370 -0.24 -5.20 -17.60
CA ARG A 370 -1.60 -4.74 -17.30
C ARG A 370 -1.56 -3.52 -16.40
N LEU A 371 -2.57 -2.68 -16.51
CA LEU A 371 -2.82 -1.59 -15.57
C LEU A 371 -3.80 -2.07 -14.50
N VAL A 372 -3.29 -2.34 -13.31
CA VAL A 372 -4.05 -2.75 -12.12
C VAL A 372 -4.31 -1.52 -11.27
N VAL A 373 -5.55 -1.28 -10.91
CA VAL A 373 -5.97 -0.10 -10.15
C VAL A 373 -6.58 -0.51 -8.82
N LEU A 374 -6.15 0.14 -7.75
CA LEU A 374 -6.81 0.11 -6.44
C LEU A 374 -7.34 1.51 -6.16
N PHE A 375 -8.66 1.68 -6.20
CA PHE A 375 -9.35 2.97 -6.09
C PHE A 375 -10.11 3.10 -4.78
N GLN A 376 -9.96 4.26 -4.12
CA GLN A 376 -10.78 4.65 -2.97
C GLN A 376 -11.65 5.86 -3.30
N PRO A 377 -12.98 5.68 -3.38
CA PRO A 377 -13.90 6.80 -3.52
C PRO A 377 -13.79 7.75 -2.32
N HIS A 378 -13.90 9.05 -2.55
CA HIS A 378 -13.75 10.07 -1.51
C HIS A 378 -15.02 10.91 -1.39
N ARG A 379 -15.65 10.89 -0.22
CA ARG A 379 -16.94 11.50 0.16
C ARG A 379 -18.15 10.83 -0.47
N PHE A 380 -19.18 10.63 0.33
CA PHE A 380 -20.45 10.05 -0.12
C PHE A 380 -21.21 10.98 -1.06
N THR A 381 -21.19 12.29 -0.81
CA THR A 381 -21.82 13.30 -1.66
C THR A 381 -21.26 13.28 -3.08
N ARG A 382 -19.95 13.22 -3.24
CA ARG A 382 -19.29 13.12 -4.56
C ARG A 382 -19.58 11.79 -5.24
N THR A 383 -19.52 10.68 -4.51
CA THR A 383 -19.82 9.35 -5.04
C THR A 383 -21.22 9.27 -5.61
N ALA A 384 -22.22 9.84 -4.92
CA ALA A 384 -23.60 9.92 -5.39
C ALA A 384 -23.73 10.80 -6.65
N ALA A 385 -23.16 12.02 -6.63
CA ALA A 385 -23.30 12.98 -7.71
C ALA A 385 -22.60 12.55 -9.02
N LEU A 386 -21.48 11.83 -8.94
CA LEU A 386 -20.65 11.49 -10.10
C LEU A 386 -20.68 9.99 -10.47
N ARG A 387 -21.62 9.23 -9.92
CA ARG A 387 -21.70 7.77 -10.09
C ARG A 387 -21.65 7.32 -11.56
N GLU A 388 -22.39 7.96 -12.44
CA GLU A 388 -22.41 7.63 -13.89
C GLU A 388 -21.07 7.95 -14.55
N GLN A 389 -20.42 9.04 -14.16
CA GLN A 389 -19.12 9.45 -14.69
C GLN A 389 -18.02 8.49 -14.25
N PHE A 390 -18.07 7.96 -13.01
CA PHE A 390 -17.18 6.90 -12.55
C PHE A 390 -17.29 5.64 -13.41
N GLY A 391 -18.47 5.33 -13.95
CA GLY A 391 -18.66 4.17 -14.81
C GLY A 391 -17.70 4.14 -16.00
N SER A 392 -17.44 5.26 -16.63
CA SER A 392 -16.53 5.38 -17.78
C SER A 392 -15.08 5.73 -17.41
N ALA A 393 -14.81 6.11 -16.16
CA ALA A 393 -13.52 6.62 -15.72
C ALA A 393 -12.39 5.57 -15.78
N PHE A 394 -12.72 4.30 -15.63
CA PHE A 394 -11.76 3.21 -15.53
C PHE A 394 -11.48 2.48 -16.87
N ARG A 395 -11.95 3.01 -17.99
CA ARG A 395 -11.83 2.34 -19.31
C ARG A 395 -10.41 1.88 -19.65
N ASP A 396 -9.40 2.65 -19.26
CA ASP A 396 -8.00 2.36 -19.55
C ASP A 396 -7.35 1.41 -18.53
N ALA A 397 -8.06 0.94 -17.51
CA ALA A 397 -7.58 -0.08 -16.57
C ALA A 397 -7.95 -1.48 -17.04
N ASP A 398 -7.08 -2.47 -16.80
CA ASP A 398 -7.34 -3.88 -17.08
C ASP A 398 -8.01 -4.59 -15.90
N LEU A 399 -7.74 -4.16 -14.68
CA LEU A 399 -8.29 -4.71 -13.45
C LEU A 399 -8.46 -3.60 -12.42
N VAL A 400 -9.64 -3.50 -11.81
CA VAL A 400 -9.94 -2.47 -10.81
C VAL A 400 -10.49 -3.08 -9.54
N PHE A 401 -9.91 -2.72 -8.41
CA PHE A 401 -10.42 -2.98 -7.07
C PHE A 401 -10.93 -1.67 -6.45
N VAL A 402 -12.18 -1.66 -5.98
CA VAL A 402 -12.80 -0.49 -5.35
C VAL A 402 -12.96 -0.74 -3.86
N THR A 403 -12.33 0.10 -3.03
CA THR A 403 -12.44 0.02 -1.57
C THR A 403 -13.69 0.73 -1.07
N PRO A 404 -14.09 0.58 0.20
CA PRO A 404 -15.11 1.41 0.81
C PRO A 404 -14.83 2.89 0.67
N VAL A 405 -15.89 3.71 0.61
CA VAL A 405 -15.81 5.17 0.51
C VAL A 405 -15.11 5.75 1.73
N TYR A 406 -14.11 6.59 1.52
CA TYR A 406 -13.53 7.41 2.57
C TYR A 406 -14.47 8.59 2.87
N SER A 407 -15.06 8.58 4.07
CA SER A 407 -16.14 9.50 4.43
C SER A 407 -15.73 10.97 4.53
N ALA A 408 -14.48 11.25 4.90
CA ALA A 408 -13.99 12.61 5.21
C ALA A 408 -14.90 13.36 6.21
N GLY A 409 -15.54 12.61 7.13
CA GLY A 409 -16.46 13.17 8.14
C GLY A 409 -17.92 13.31 7.69
N GLU A 410 -18.26 12.91 6.47
CA GLU A 410 -19.66 12.88 5.99
C GLU A 410 -20.42 11.67 6.54
N ALA A 411 -21.73 11.83 6.73
CA ALA A 411 -22.65 10.71 6.98
C ALA A 411 -22.82 9.86 5.71
N SER A 412 -23.03 8.56 5.88
CA SER A 412 -23.29 7.65 4.76
C SER A 412 -24.58 8.04 4.01
N ILE A 413 -24.54 7.93 2.69
CA ILE A 413 -25.68 8.15 1.79
C ILE A 413 -26.02 6.81 1.16
N GLU A 414 -27.28 6.40 1.24
CA GLU A 414 -27.76 5.14 0.63
C GLU A 414 -27.52 5.13 -0.89
N GLY A 415 -26.92 4.05 -1.39
CA GLY A 415 -26.56 3.90 -2.81
C GLY A 415 -25.33 4.71 -3.26
N ALA A 416 -24.60 5.34 -2.33
CA ALA A 416 -23.34 6.04 -2.61
C ALA A 416 -22.15 5.25 -2.03
N ASP A 417 -22.00 4.01 -2.43
CA ASP A 417 -20.99 3.07 -1.95
C ASP A 417 -20.08 2.57 -3.09
N ALA A 418 -19.13 1.71 -2.74
CA ALA A 418 -18.23 1.08 -3.70
C ALA A 418 -18.98 0.23 -4.74
N ASP A 419 -20.02 -0.48 -4.31
CA ASP A 419 -20.81 -1.35 -5.19
C ASP A 419 -21.53 -0.54 -6.27
N SER A 420 -22.01 0.66 -5.97
CA SER A 420 -22.65 1.56 -6.92
C SER A 420 -21.72 1.96 -8.08
N ILE A 421 -20.42 2.19 -7.78
CA ILE A 421 -19.37 2.48 -8.78
C ILE A 421 -19.08 1.23 -9.62
N VAL A 422 -18.95 0.08 -8.97
CA VAL A 422 -18.70 -1.19 -9.66
C VAL A 422 -19.83 -1.55 -10.61
N ILE A 423 -21.08 -1.34 -10.19
CA ILE A 423 -22.26 -1.53 -11.05
C ILE A 423 -22.22 -0.59 -12.24
N ALA A 424 -21.98 0.72 -12.02
CA ALA A 424 -21.88 1.71 -13.09
C ALA A 424 -20.78 1.36 -14.10
N ALA A 425 -19.61 0.93 -13.64
CA ALA A 425 -18.49 0.55 -14.51
C ALA A 425 -18.78 -0.74 -15.30
N LYS A 426 -19.45 -1.73 -14.70
CA LYS A 426 -19.89 -2.94 -15.42
C LYS A 426 -20.93 -2.62 -16.49
N VAL A 427 -21.88 -1.70 -16.21
CA VAL A 427 -22.85 -1.20 -17.19
C VAL A 427 -22.13 -0.48 -18.34
N ALA A 428 -21.07 0.27 -18.05
CA ALA A 428 -20.24 0.91 -19.06
C ALA A 428 -19.30 -0.07 -19.81
N GLY A 429 -19.35 -1.37 -19.49
CA GLY A 429 -18.62 -2.43 -20.19
C GLY A 429 -17.22 -2.73 -19.66
N HIS A 430 -16.88 -2.31 -18.42
CA HIS A 430 -15.57 -2.63 -17.84
C HIS A 430 -15.45 -4.15 -17.58
N PRO A 431 -14.38 -4.84 -18.10
CA PRO A 431 -14.31 -6.32 -18.10
C PRO A 431 -14.02 -6.91 -16.71
N ALA A 432 -13.28 -6.21 -15.86
CA ALA A 432 -12.79 -6.73 -14.59
C ALA A 432 -12.71 -5.65 -13.50
N ILE A 433 -13.81 -5.44 -12.80
CA ILE A 433 -13.92 -4.52 -11.66
C ILE A 433 -14.68 -5.20 -10.53
N ALA A 434 -14.19 -5.06 -9.29
CA ALA A 434 -14.78 -5.66 -8.10
C ALA A 434 -14.59 -4.78 -6.86
N THR A 435 -15.49 -4.91 -5.88
CA THR A 435 -15.32 -4.32 -4.56
C THR A 435 -14.39 -5.17 -3.68
N VAL A 436 -13.72 -4.51 -2.75
CA VAL A 436 -12.93 -5.11 -1.67
C VAL A 436 -13.37 -4.53 -0.33
N SER A 437 -13.27 -5.31 0.74
CA SER A 437 -13.85 -4.93 2.05
C SER A 437 -13.04 -3.86 2.81
N SER A 438 -11.78 -3.64 2.46
CA SER A 438 -10.90 -2.63 3.06
C SER A 438 -9.74 -2.25 2.15
N VAL A 439 -9.04 -1.17 2.46
CA VAL A 439 -7.78 -0.77 1.78
C VAL A 439 -6.75 -1.90 1.85
N LYS A 440 -6.63 -2.53 3.01
CA LYS A 440 -5.71 -3.64 3.25
C LYS A 440 -6.04 -4.89 2.42
N ASN A 441 -7.32 -5.30 2.41
CA ASN A 441 -7.76 -6.43 1.58
C ASN A 441 -7.61 -6.13 0.08
N GLY A 442 -7.78 -4.86 -0.31
CA GLY A 442 -7.47 -4.39 -1.66
C GLY A 442 -5.99 -4.52 -2.01
N ALA A 443 -5.09 -4.17 -1.09
CA ALA A 443 -3.66 -4.36 -1.26
C ALA A 443 -3.30 -5.85 -1.45
N TYR A 444 -3.86 -6.75 -0.63
CA TYR A 444 -3.66 -8.19 -0.78
C TYR A 444 -4.20 -8.73 -2.11
N ALA A 445 -5.40 -8.29 -2.52
CA ALA A 445 -5.99 -8.69 -3.79
C ALA A 445 -5.14 -8.23 -4.98
N ALA A 446 -4.61 -7.01 -4.93
CA ALA A 446 -3.70 -6.48 -5.93
C ALA A 446 -2.38 -7.27 -5.97
N ALA A 447 -1.74 -7.51 -4.80
CA ALA A 447 -0.50 -8.28 -4.72
C ALA A 447 -0.65 -9.70 -5.30
N ALA A 448 -1.76 -10.39 -4.98
CA ALA A 448 -2.02 -11.75 -5.43
C ALA A 448 -2.23 -11.86 -6.96
N CYS A 449 -2.61 -10.77 -7.63
CA CYS A 449 -2.88 -10.79 -9.07
C CYS A 449 -1.76 -10.19 -9.93
N LEU A 450 -0.74 -9.53 -9.35
CA LEU A 450 0.37 -8.92 -10.10
C LEU A 450 1.13 -9.95 -10.93
N LYS A 451 1.49 -9.54 -12.15
CA LYS A 451 2.30 -10.30 -13.09
C LYS A 451 3.44 -9.44 -13.61
N GLU A 452 4.43 -10.07 -14.20
CA GLU A 452 5.55 -9.37 -14.85
C GLU A 452 5.07 -8.35 -15.89
N GLY A 453 5.55 -7.13 -15.79
CA GLY A 453 5.20 -6.01 -16.66
C GLY A 453 4.03 -5.16 -16.15
N ASP A 454 3.34 -5.56 -15.09
CA ASP A 454 2.18 -4.83 -14.58
C ASP A 454 2.58 -3.48 -13.95
N ILE A 455 1.69 -2.50 -14.11
CA ILE A 455 1.69 -1.26 -13.34
C ILE A 455 0.53 -1.34 -12.35
N LEU A 456 0.83 -1.18 -11.07
CA LEU A 456 -0.17 -0.97 -10.03
C LEU A 456 -0.29 0.52 -9.73
N LEU A 457 -1.52 1.03 -9.74
CA LEU A 457 -1.84 2.41 -9.44
C LEU A 457 -2.85 2.47 -8.29
N THR A 458 -2.48 3.14 -7.19
CA THR A 458 -3.43 3.51 -6.14
C THR A 458 -4.00 4.89 -6.44
N LEU A 459 -5.33 5.04 -6.35
CA LEU A 459 -6.06 6.26 -6.68
C LEU A 459 -7.00 6.67 -5.55
N GLY A 460 -6.96 7.94 -5.16
CA GLY A 460 -7.92 8.50 -4.20
C GLY A 460 -7.33 9.49 -3.21
N ALA A 461 -8.17 10.37 -2.66
CA ALA A 461 -7.77 11.43 -1.73
C ALA A 461 -7.72 10.98 -0.25
N GLY A 462 -8.21 9.78 0.08
CA GLY A 462 -8.22 9.21 1.43
C GLY A 462 -6.89 8.54 1.82
N ASN A 463 -6.99 7.48 2.63
CA ASN A 463 -5.83 6.74 3.12
C ASN A 463 -5.34 5.63 2.18
N ILE A 464 -5.78 5.60 0.93
CA ILE A 464 -5.39 4.58 -0.06
C ILE A 464 -3.87 4.53 -0.32
N HIS A 465 -3.16 5.64 -0.12
CA HIS A 465 -1.70 5.74 -0.25
C HIS A 465 -0.93 4.80 0.69
N GLU A 466 -1.56 4.37 1.79
CA GLU A 466 -0.98 3.37 2.70
C GLU A 466 -0.80 2.03 1.98
N ALA A 467 -1.76 1.65 1.12
CA ALA A 467 -1.66 0.44 0.30
C ALA A 467 -0.47 0.49 -0.66
N ALA A 468 -0.22 1.63 -1.33
CA ALA A 468 0.94 1.78 -2.22
C ALA A 468 2.27 1.61 -1.48
N SER A 469 2.37 2.22 -0.29
CA SER A 469 3.57 2.14 0.55
C SER A 469 3.80 0.71 1.05
N TYR A 470 2.74 0.07 1.57
CA TYR A 470 2.76 -1.32 2.00
C TYR A 470 3.21 -2.27 0.86
N LEU A 471 2.57 -2.16 -0.32
CA LEU A 471 2.90 -3.00 -1.47
C LEU A 471 4.32 -2.79 -1.99
N ALA A 472 4.83 -1.56 -1.95
CA ALA A 472 6.21 -1.26 -2.31
C ALA A 472 7.21 -1.94 -1.36
N GLU A 473 6.93 -1.98 -0.05
CA GLU A 473 7.72 -2.71 0.94
C GLU A 473 7.67 -4.22 0.72
N GLU A 474 6.48 -4.77 0.44
CA GLU A 474 6.29 -6.20 0.14
C GLU A 474 7.09 -6.62 -1.10
N LEU A 475 7.04 -5.85 -2.18
CA LEU A 475 7.80 -6.17 -3.39
C LEU A 475 9.31 -6.07 -3.16
N ARG A 476 9.80 -5.08 -2.38
CA ARG A 476 11.23 -5.00 -2.00
C ARG A 476 11.66 -6.21 -1.19
N LEU A 477 10.86 -6.63 -0.21
CA LEU A 477 11.14 -7.82 0.58
C LEU A 477 11.08 -9.09 -0.28
N GLY A 478 10.10 -9.20 -1.17
CA GLY A 478 9.99 -10.30 -2.13
C GLY A 478 11.21 -10.42 -3.06
N ALA A 479 11.74 -9.30 -3.54
CA ALA A 479 12.97 -9.28 -4.35
C ALA A 479 14.19 -9.76 -3.54
N ARG A 480 14.32 -9.34 -2.27
CA ARG A 480 15.38 -9.84 -1.36
C ARG A 480 15.25 -11.34 -1.12
N LEU A 481 14.03 -11.82 -0.84
CA LEU A 481 13.76 -13.25 -0.66
C LEU A 481 14.15 -14.05 -1.92
N ARG A 482 13.79 -13.60 -3.13
CA ARG A 482 14.17 -14.25 -4.40
C ARG A 482 15.69 -14.33 -4.58
N ALA A 483 16.40 -13.27 -4.25
CA ALA A 483 17.87 -13.26 -4.32
C ALA A 483 18.50 -14.30 -3.38
N VAL A 484 17.86 -14.55 -2.23
CA VAL A 484 18.33 -15.48 -1.21
C VAL A 484 18.09 -16.95 -1.61
N PHE A 485 16.85 -17.32 -1.96
CA PHE A 485 16.56 -18.74 -2.25
C PHE A 485 16.93 -19.16 -3.69
N GLY A 486 17.23 -18.20 -4.57
CA GLY A 486 17.70 -18.46 -5.94
C GLY A 486 16.63 -19.07 -6.84
N SER A 487 16.77 -20.36 -7.22
CA SER A 487 15.83 -21.04 -8.10
C SER A 487 14.53 -21.44 -7.37
N GLY A 488 13.40 -21.25 -8.03
CA GLY A 488 12.08 -21.57 -7.49
C GLY A 488 11.03 -20.52 -7.83
N SER A 489 9.93 -20.53 -7.07
CA SER A 489 8.83 -19.57 -7.26
C SER A 489 8.48 -18.85 -5.96
N LEU A 490 8.06 -17.59 -6.10
CA LEU A 490 7.51 -16.77 -5.02
C LEU A 490 6.16 -16.20 -5.45
N ARG A 491 5.15 -16.31 -4.58
CA ARG A 491 3.82 -15.71 -4.74
C ARG A 491 3.48 -14.88 -3.51
N PHE A 492 2.89 -13.72 -3.74
CA PHE A 492 2.38 -12.83 -2.69
C PHE A 492 0.94 -13.20 -2.34
N ALA A 493 0.58 -13.05 -1.08
CA ALA A 493 -0.79 -13.21 -0.59
C ALA A 493 -1.49 -14.49 -1.09
N GLU A 494 -0.76 -15.61 -1.20
CA GLU A 494 -1.30 -16.87 -1.73
C GLU A 494 -2.32 -17.48 -0.77
N PRO A 495 -3.57 -17.70 -1.20
CA PRO A 495 -4.61 -18.27 -0.35
C PRO A 495 -4.27 -19.70 0.10
N LEU A 496 -4.05 -19.89 1.42
CA LEU A 496 -3.69 -21.21 1.95
C LEU A 496 -4.86 -22.22 1.91
N SER A 497 -6.09 -21.75 1.77
CA SER A 497 -7.25 -22.61 1.47
C SER A 497 -7.07 -23.49 0.23
N LYS A 498 -6.28 -23.06 -0.77
CA LYS A 498 -5.93 -23.86 -1.95
C LYS A 498 -4.94 -24.99 -1.65
N HIS A 499 -4.22 -24.90 -0.54
CA HIS A 499 -3.11 -25.77 -0.16
C HIS A 499 -3.41 -26.63 1.07
N THR A 500 -4.60 -26.50 1.68
CA THR A 500 -5.08 -27.38 2.76
C THR A 500 -6.11 -28.38 2.24
N THR A 501 -6.14 -29.60 2.82
CA THR A 501 -7.17 -30.59 2.49
C THR A 501 -8.53 -30.22 3.08
N MET A 502 -8.56 -29.40 4.14
CA MET A 502 -9.78 -28.83 4.73
C MET A 502 -10.36 -27.70 3.85
N ARG A 503 -9.57 -27.12 2.94
CA ARG A 503 -9.93 -26.02 2.03
C ARG A 503 -10.35 -24.75 2.75
N VAL A 504 -9.75 -24.47 3.91
CA VAL A 504 -9.87 -23.23 4.65
C VAL A 504 -8.51 -22.61 4.91
N GLY A 505 -8.48 -21.33 5.22
CA GLY A 505 -7.31 -20.56 5.60
C GLY A 505 -7.10 -19.32 4.76
N GLY A 506 -6.76 -18.22 5.43
CA GLY A 506 -6.40 -16.96 4.81
C GLY A 506 -5.07 -17.04 4.04
N PRO A 507 -4.55 -15.89 3.56
CA PRO A 507 -3.37 -15.88 2.71
C PRO A 507 -2.07 -16.08 3.50
N ALA A 508 -1.06 -16.70 2.85
CA ALA A 508 0.33 -16.55 3.26
C ALA A 508 0.86 -15.19 2.76
N ARG A 509 1.57 -14.44 3.60
CA ARG A 509 2.24 -13.21 3.16
C ARG A 509 3.14 -13.49 1.96
N PHE A 510 4.00 -14.50 2.07
CA PHE A 510 4.83 -15.03 0.98
C PHE A 510 4.68 -16.56 0.91
N TRP A 511 4.39 -17.07 -0.27
CA TRP A 511 4.46 -18.49 -0.58
C TRP A 511 5.69 -18.75 -1.43
N ILE A 512 6.63 -19.57 -0.96
CA ILE A 512 7.90 -19.83 -1.64
C ILE A 512 8.07 -21.32 -1.88
N GLU A 513 8.43 -21.67 -3.12
CA GLU A 513 8.76 -23.05 -3.52
C GLU A 513 10.22 -23.09 -3.95
N PRO A 514 11.19 -23.28 -3.03
CA PRO A 514 12.60 -23.42 -3.37
C PRO A 514 12.84 -24.76 -4.07
N GLU A 515 13.90 -24.83 -4.91
CA GLU A 515 14.24 -26.03 -5.68
C GLU A 515 15.50 -26.76 -5.18
N THR A 516 16.30 -26.11 -4.34
CA THR A 516 17.57 -26.66 -3.81
C THR A 516 17.61 -26.61 -2.29
N GLU A 517 18.38 -27.53 -1.68
CA GLU A 517 18.61 -27.55 -0.22
C GLU A 517 19.36 -26.30 0.23
N GLU A 518 20.34 -25.83 -0.56
CA GLU A 518 21.13 -24.65 -0.27
C GLU A 518 20.25 -23.38 -0.25
N GLY A 519 19.43 -23.18 -1.29
CA GLY A 519 18.51 -22.06 -1.35
C GLY A 519 17.47 -22.08 -0.22
N PHE A 520 17.04 -23.27 0.19
CA PHE A 520 16.15 -23.40 1.33
C PHE A 520 16.86 -23.07 2.67
N ALA A 521 18.11 -23.50 2.85
CA ALA A 521 18.91 -23.19 4.02
C ALA A 521 19.17 -21.68 4.17
N GLU A 522 19.50 -21.00 3.06
CA GLU A 522 19.65 -19.55 3.04
C GLU A 522 18.32 -18.82 3.36
N LEU A 523 17.20 -19.35 2.86
CA LEU A 523 15.86 -18.80 3.15
C LEU A 523 15.55 -18.88 4.66
N ILE A 524 15.86 -19.99 5.32
CA ILE A 524 15.67 -20.13 6.78
C ILE A 524 16.50 -19.07 7.52
N ARG A 525 17.81 -18.96 7.22
CA ARG A 525 18.72 -17.99 7.85
C ARG A 525 18.19 -16.57 7.66
N PHE A 526 17.82 -16.20 6.45
CA PHE A 526 17.29 -14.88 6.15
C PHE A 526 16.03 -14.57 6.96
N CYS A 527 15.07 -15.50 7.02
CA CYS A 527 13.85 -15.30 7.80
C CYS A 527 14.14 -15.18 9.30
N HIS A 528 15.10 -15.94 9.83
CA HIS A 528 15.53 -15.87 11.23
C HIS A 528 16.17 -14.50 11.52
N ASP A 529 17.13 -14.06 10.72
CA ASP A 529 17.89 -12.81 10.91
C ASP A 529 16.97 -11.56 10.80
N GLU A 530 16.01 -11.59 9.90
CA GLU A 530 15.04 -10.50 9.68
C GLU A 530 13.80 -10.61 10.58
N ASN A 531 13.73 -11.60 11.49
CA ASN A 531 12.57 -11.87 12.34
C ASN A 531 11.26 -12.05 11.56
N ILE A 532 11.33 -12.66 10.38
CA ILE A 532 10.14 -12.96 9.57
C ILE A 532 9.57 -14.30 10.02
N PRO A 533 8.27 -14.37 10.41
CA PRO A 533 7.62 -15.64 10.71
C PRO A 533 7.79 -16.64 9.58
N PHE A 534 8.18 -17.87 9.91
CA PHE A 534 8.51 -18.89 8.93
C PHE A 534 7.79 -20.21 9.23
N MET A 535 7.25 -20.86 8.22
CA MET A 535 6.60 -22.15 8.32
C MET A 535 6.86 -22.99 7.07
N VAL A 536 7.06 -24.30 7.26
CA VAL A 536 7.06 -25.27 6.15
C VAL A 536 5.73 -25.96 6.05
N MET A 537 5.19 -26.06 4.84
CA MET A 537 3.90 -26.67 4.58
C MET A 537 3.99 -27.73 3.47
N GLY A 538 3.44 -28.89 3.71
CA GLY A 538 3.18 -29.91 2.69
C GLY A 538 1.77 -29.73 2.08
N ARG A 539 0.99 -30.81 2.03
CA ARG A 539 -0.40 -30.78 1.51
C ARG A 539 -1.44 -30.24 2.52
N GLY A 540 -1.03 -29.74 3.66
CA GLY A 540 -1.94 -29.23 4.69
C GLY A 540 -2.99 -30.23 5.17
N SER A 541 -2.65 -31.54 5.18
CA SER A 541 -3.61 -32.62 5.52
C SER A 541 -3.83 -32.80 7.02
N ASN A 542 -3.01 -32.16 7.83
CA ASN A 542 -3.13 -32.13 9.30
C ASN A 542 -3.01 -30.69 9.81
N LEU A 543 -3.54 -29.75 9.05
CA LEU A 543 -3.38 -28.33 9.32
C LEU A 543 -4.71 -27.59 9.14
N ILE A 544 -5.04 -26.74 10.11
CA ILE A 544 -6.07 -25.70 10.00
C ILE A 544 -5.38 -24.36 10.05
N VAL A 545 -5.49 -23.60 8.96
CA VAL A 545 -5.00 -22.23 8.91
C VAL A 545 -6.15 -21.29 9.21
N ARG A 546 -5.97 -20.35 10.13
CA ARG A 546 -6.98 -19.37 10.51
C ARG A 546 -7.31 -18.41 9.36
N ASP A 547 -8.46 -17.73 9.44
CA ASP A 547 -8.99 -16.91 8.35
C ASP A 547 -8.13 -15.69 8.02
N GLY A 548 -7.37 -15.14 8.98
CA GLY A 548 -6.37 -14.08 8.74
C GLY A 548 -5.11 -14.55 8.02
N GLY A 549 -4.87 -15.88 7.95
CA GLY A 549 -3.72 -16.43 7.24
C GLY A 549 -2.41 -16.44 8.04
N PHE A 550 -1.28 -16.49 7.35
CA PHE A 550 0.04 -16.56 7.96
C PHE A 550 0.88 -15.31 7.64
N PRO A 551 1.32 -14.53 8.64
CA PRO A 551 1.94 -13.21 8.45
C PRO A 551 3.43 -13.26 8.04
N GLY A 552 3.88 -14.34 7.43
CA GLY A 552 5.28 -14.57 7.09
C GLY A 552 5.48 -15.40 5.84
N VAL A 553 6.61 -16.09 5.80
CA VAL A 553 7.00 -16.99 4.71
C VAL A 553 6.46 -18.39 4.96
N VAL A 554 5.71 -18.93 4.01
CA VAL A 554 5.32 -20.34 3.94
C VAL A 554 6.15 -21.01 2.84
N ALA A 555 7.07 -21.86 3.22
CA ALA A 555 7.89 -22.64 2.29
C ALA A 555 7.20 -23.97 1.94
N HIS A 556 7.02 -24.24 0.65
CA HIS A 556 6.45 -25.49 0.14
C HIS A 556 7.52 -26.30 -0.59
N LEU A 557 8.03 -27.32 0.07
CA LEU A 557 9.12 -28.16 -0.45
C LEU A 557 8.55 -29.25 -1.37
N ALA A 558 8.18 -28.87 -2.63
CA ALA A 558 7.54 -29.78 -3.59
C ALA A 558 8.14 -29.74 -4.99
N ARG A 559 9.26 -29.02 -5.17
CA ARG A 559 9.97 -28.88 -6.45
C ARG A 559 11.43 -29.25 -6.32
N GLY A 560 12.13 -29.34 -7.47
CA GLY A 560 13.55 -29.64 -7.53
C GLY A 560 13.91 -30.90 -6.74
N CYS A 561 14.99 -30.85 -5.94
CA CYS A 561 15.50 -31.99 -5.15
C CYS A 561 14.45 -32.52 -4.15
N PHE A 562 13.51 -31.70 -3.69
CA PHE A 562 12.47 -32.12 -2.73
C PHE A 562 11.39 -33.02 -3.34
N SER A 563 11.27 -33.07 -4.67
CA SER A 563 10.30 -33.93 -5.40
C SER A 563 10.92 -35.18 -6.00
N GLU A 564 12.22 -35.35 -5.86
CA GLU A 564 12.93 -36.53 -6.39
C GLU A 564 12.60 -37.79 -5.60
N CYS A 565 12.49 -38.91 -6.30
CA CYS A 565 12.25 -40.23 -5.74
C CYS A 565 13.02 -41.25 -6.57
N ARG A 566 14.08 -41.81 -6.00
CA ARG A 566 15.00 -42.75 -6.70
C ARG A 566 15.08 -44.06 -5.93
N VAL A 567 15.06 -45.16 -6.66
CA VAL A 567 15.21 -46.52 -6.10
C VAL A 567 16.62 -47.01 -6.36
N GLU A 568 17.26 -47.51 -5.32
CA GLU A 568 18.58 -48.16 -5.38
C GLU A 568 18.48 -49.47 -4.59
N GLU A 569 18.46 -50.59 -5.30
CA GLU A 569 18.25 -51.93 -4.75
C GLU A 569 16.94 -52.03 -3.92
N ASN A 570 17.03 -52.21 -2.62
CA ASN A 570 15.88 -52.26 -1.69
C ASN A 570 15.65 -50.91 -0.95
N LYS A 571 16.32 -49.85 -1.37
CA LYS A 571 16.21 -48.51 -0.77
C LYS A 571 15.54 -47.53 -1.69
N ILE A 572 14.76 -46.62 -1.11
CA ILE A 572 14.14 -45.50 -1.79
C ILE A 572 14.65 -44.20 -1.19
N ASN A 573 15.42 -43.46 -1.98
CA ASN A 573 15.85 -42.09 -1.61
C ASN A 573 14.77 -41.11 -2.09
N ALA A 574 14.09 -40.43 -1.18
CA ALA A 574 12.97 -39.57 -1.50
C ALA A 574 13.08 -38.20 -0.80
N GLY A 575 12.86 -37.12 -1.58
CA GLY A 575 12.69 -35.77 -1.04
C GLY A 575 11.36 -35.64 -0.29
N VAL A 576 11.30 -34.71 0.66
CA VAL A 576 10.14 -34.53 1.55
C VAL A 576 8.85 -34.09 0.85
N GLY A 577 8.96 -33.51 -0.36
CA GLY A 577 7.85 -33.11 -1.21
C GLY A 577 7.15 -34.29 -1.92
N VAL A 578 7.76 -35.47 -1.94
CA VAL A 578 7.19 -36.66 -2.58
C VAL A 578 5.86 -37.02 -1.91
N LYS A 579 4.82 -37.20 -2.71
CA LYS A 579 3.49 -37.62 -2.20
C LYS A 579 3.57 -39.05 -1.72
N LEU A 580 2.94 -39.37 -0.59
CA LEU A 580 2.93 -40.75 -0.04
C LEU A 580 2.36 -41.77 -1.06
N LYS A 581 1.30 -41.39 -1.78
CA LYS A 581 0.78 -42.21 -2.88
C LYS A 581 1.81 -42.47 -3.99
N GLN A 582 2.64 -41.49 -4.36
CA GLN A 582 3.71 -41.63 -5.33
C GLN A 582 4.81 -42.56 -4.82
N LEU A 583 5.16 -42.42 -3.54
CA LEU A 583 6.15 -43.27 -2.88
C LEU A 583 5.71 -44.72 -2.87
N ALA A 584 4.44 -45.03 -2.50
CA ALA A 584 3.87 -46.35 -2.56
C ALA A 584 3.88 -46.94 -3.98
N ALA A 585 3.52 -46.13 -4.99
CA ALA A 585 3.56 -46.55 -6.38
C ALA A 585 4.99 -46.82 -6.88
N THR A 586 5.97 -46.02 -6.46
CA THR A 586 7.38 -46.22 -6.81
C THR A 586 7.91 -47.52 -6.17
N ALA A 587 7.60 -47.77 -4.90
CA ALA A 587 7.96 -49.00 -4.18
C ALA A 587 7.35 -50.23 -4.87
N ARG A 588 6.04 -50.17 -5.17
CA ARG A 588 5.33 -51.24 -5.93
C ARG A 588 6.04 -51.56 -7.24
N ASN A 589 6.34 -50.56 -8.06
CA ASN A 589 6.98 -50.75 -9.37
C ASN A 589 8.42 -51.35 -9.24
N ALA A 590 9.05 -51.16 -8.09
CA ALA A 590 10.36 -51.74 -7.75
C ALA A 590 10.24 -53.14 -7.10
N GLY A 591 9.05 -53.66 -6.87
CA GLY A 591 8.84 -54.95 -6.19
C GLY A 591 9.20 -54.87 -4.68
N LEU A 592 9.00 -53.73 -4.05
CA LEU A 592 9.28 -53.48 -2.64
C LEU A 592 7.98 -53.32 -1.85
N THR A 593 7.77 -54.20 -0.85
CA THR A 593 6.65 -54.14 0.11
C THR A 593 7.00 -53.31 1.37
N GLY A 594 6.00 -52.95 2.13
CA GLY A 594 6.11 -52.16 3.34
C GLY A 594 5.56 -50.71 3.21
N PHE A 595 5.15 -50.31 2.02
CA PHE A 595 4.70 -48.94 1.70
C PHE A 595 3.20 -48.88 1.33
N GLU A 596 2.48 -49.98 1.28
CA GLU A 596 1.12 -50.06 0.75
C GLU A 596 0.12 -49.24 1.56
N TRP A 597 0.33 -49.11 2.87
CA TRP A 597 -0.47 -48.35 3.78
C TRP A 597 -0.42 -46.83 3.47
N MET A 598 0.62 -46.38 2.76
CA MET A 598 0.82 -44.97 2.39
C MET A 598 -0.08 -44.50 1.25
N ASP A 599 -0.57 -45.41 0.37
CA ASP A 599 -1.32 -45.04 -0.87
C ASP A 599 -2.58 -44.23 -0.54
N GLY A 600 -3.26 -44.54 0.54
CA GLY A 600 -4.48 -43.85 0.90
C GLY A 600 -4.27 -42.55 1.74
N ILE A 601 -3.08 -42.20 2.17
CA ILE A 601 -2.83 -41.05 3.05
C ILE A 601 -2.61 -39.78 2.24
N PRO A 602 -3.44 -38.72 2.39
CA PRO A 602 -3.28 -37.48 1.66
C PRO A 602 -2.17 -36.61 2.29
N GLY A 603 -0.91 -36.89 1.97
CA GLY A 603 0.24 -36.19 2.55
C GLY A 603 1.49 -36.29 1.69
N ASN A 604 2.52 -35.56 2.10
CA ASN A 604 3.88 -35.68 1.59
C ASN A 604 4.77 -36.35 2.63
N LEU A 605 5.90 -36.90 2.20
CA LEU A 605 6.86 -37.61 3.06
C LEU A 605 7.29 -36.74 4.27
N GLY A 606 7.54 -35.44 4.08
CA GLY A 606 7.93 -34.54 5.18
C GLY A 606 6.93 -34.48 6.33
N GLY A 607 5.64 -34.40 6.02
CA GLY A 607 4.57 -34.46 7.02
C GLY A 607 4.49 -35.85 7.70
N ALA A 608 4.70 -36.92 6.95
CA ALA A 608 4.73 -38.27 7.48
C ALA A 608 5.93 -38.49 8.45
N LEU A 609 7.10 -37.96 8.10
CA LEU A 609 8.28 -38.00 8.98
C LEU A 609 8.02 -37.21 10.26
N ARG A 610 7.57 -35.95 10.17
CA ARG A 610 7.33 -35.09 11.35
C ARG A 610 6.39 -35.70 12.37
N MET A 611 5.33 -36.33 11.91
CA MET A 611 4.29 -36.92 12.75
C MET A 611 4.48 -38.41 13.04
N ASN A 612 5.51 -39.02 12.52
CA ASN A 612 5.60 -40.48 12.49
C ASN A 612 4.27 -41.09 12.05
N ALA A 613 3.78 -40.61 10.88
CA ALA A 613 2.46 -41.01 10.39
C ALA A 613 2.39 -42.53 10.22
N GLY A 614 1.23 -43.10 10.43
CA GLY A 614 1.04 -44.55 10.26
C GLY A 614 -0.44 -44.94 10.13
N ALA A 615 -0.66 -46.08 9.53
CA ALA A 615 -1.96 -46.73 9.41
C ALA A 615 -1.79 -48.24 9.46
N MET A 616 -2.87 -48.98 9.86
CA MET A 616 -2.87 -50.43 9.87
C MET A 616 -1.77 -51.07 10.75
N GLY A 617 -1.35 -50.37 11.80
CA GLY A 617 -0.34 -50.89 12.72
C GLY A 617 1.10 -50.62 12.29
N VAL A 618 1.33 -49.97 11.11
CA VAL A 618 2.66 -49.62 10.59
C VAL A 618 2.89 -48.14 10.73
N GLN A 619 4.14 -47.71 11.02
CA GLN A 619 4.55 -46.31 11.15
C GLN A 619 5.69 -45.98 10.22
N THR A 620 5.79 -44.70 9.80
CA THR A 620 6.79 -44.23 8.85
C THR A 620 8.23 -44.59 9.24
N PHE A 621 8.59 -44.43 10.51
CA PHE A 621 9.94 -44.68 10.98
C PHE A 621 10.35 -46.18 11.03
N GLU A 622 9.43 -47.10 10.82
CA GLU A 622 9.76 -48.50 10.64
C GLU A 622 10.46 -48.79 9.31
N GLN A 623 10.27 -47.91 8.28
CA GLN A 623 10.94 -48.01 7.00
C GLN A 623 12.11 -47.02 6.85
N VAL A 624 12.28 -46.06 7.77
CA VAL A 624 13.33 -45.04 7.66
C VAL A 624 14.68 -45.61 8.07
N GLU A 625 15.65 -45.59 7.15
CA GLU A 625 17.06 -45.87 7.45
C GLU A 625 17.82 -44.61 7.89
N ARG A 626 17.59 -43.49 7.19
CA ARG A 626 18.27 -42.24 7.40
C ARG A 626 17.38 -41.08 7.01
N ILE A 627 17.50 -39.97 7.74
CA ILE A 627 16.81 -38.71 7.43
C ILE A 627 17.86 -37.58 7.34
N ARG A 628 17.69 -36.69 6.37
CA ARG A 628 18.40 -35.41 6.26
C ARG A 628 17.42 -34.31 6.64
N PHE A 629 17.88 -33.37 7.42
CA PHE A 629 17.10 -32.23 7.88
C PHE A 629 17.95 -30.96 8.07
N SER A 630 17.31 -29.82 8.03
CA SER A 630 17.91 -28.53 8.38
C SER A 630 17.53 -28.13 9.80
N ASP A 631 18.48 -27.58 10.56
CA ASP A 631 18.18 -26.87 11.79
C ASP A 631 17.66 -25.44 11.51
N THR A 632 17.38 -24.67 12.56
CA THR A 632 16.91 -23.28 12.47
C THR A 632 17.94 -22.30 11.91
N ASP A 633 19.23 -22.69 11.94
CA ASP A 633 20.35 -21.88 11.42
C ASP A 633 20.72 -22.27 9.98
N GLY A 634 19.94 -23.16 9.36
CA GLY A 634 20.17 -23.62 7.99
C GLY A 634 21.29 -24.63 7.83
N ASN A 635 21.78 -25.27 8.92
CA ASN A 635 22.75 -26.34 8.80
C ASN A 635 22.07 -27.65 8.44
N ILE A 636 22.63 -28.37 7.46
CA ILE A 636 22.08 -29.65 7.01
C ILE A 636 22.76 -30.79 7.76
N ILE A 637 21.95 -31.59 8.44
CA ILE A 637 22.38 -32.68 9.32
C ILE A 637 21.72 -33.99 8.85
N SER A 638 22.40 -35.12 9.04
CA SER A 638 21.88 -36.44 8.72
C SER A 638 21.92 -37.35 9.97
N ARG A 639 20.81 -38.07 10.24
CA ARG A 639 20.68 -39.00 11.36
C ARG A 639 19.95 -40.27 10.97
N THR A 640 20.25 -41.34 11.71
CA THR A 640 19.46 -42.59 11.70
C THR A 640 18.38 -42.54 12.80
N PRO A 641 17.33 -43.38 12.73
CA PRO A 641 16.30 -43.45 13.79
C PRO A 641 16.88 -43.77 15.16
N ALA A 642 17.97 -44.56 15.27
CA ALA A 642 18.65 -44.86 16.51
C ALA A 642 19.31 -43.66 17.21
N GLU A 643 19.60 -42.60 16.44
CA GLU A 643 20.16 -41.32 16.92
C GLU A 643 19.11 -40.29 17.26
N MET A 644 17.82 -40.67 17.16
CA MET A 644 16.67 -39.79 17.35
C MET A 644 15.69 -40.41 18.33
N GLU A 645 14.92 -39.58 19.00
CA GLU A 645 13.78 -40.03 19.80
C GLU A 645 12.56 -40.18 18.89
N VAL A 646 12.14 -41.44 18.64
CA VAL A 646 10.98 -41.77 17.82
C VAL A 646 9.83 -42.19 18.73
N ARG A 647 8.74 -41.41 18.74
CA ARG A 647 7.54 -41.65 19.53
C ARG A 647 6.31 -41.87 18.64
N TYR A 648 5.24 -42.43 19.22
CA TYR A 648 3.94 -42.51 18.54
C TYR A 648 3.39 -41.13 18.24
N ARG A 649 3.18 -40.83 16.95
CA ARG A 649 2.69 -39.52 16.46
C ARG A 649 3.53 -38.33 16.87
N ASP A 650 4.79 -38.52 17.24
CA ASP A 650 5.67 -37.41 17.66
C ASP A 650 7.14 -37.72 17.42
N ILE A 651 7.83 -36.82 16.75
CA ILE A 651 9.28 -36.82 16.58
C ILE A 651 9.79 -35.49 17.14
N PRO A 652 10.23 -35.45 18.41
CA PRO A 652 10.62 -34.21 19.07
C PRO A 652 11.62 -33.36 18.27
N LEU A 653 12.65 -33.99 17.68
CA LEU A 653 13.65 -33.31 16.86
C LEU A 653 13.03 -32.53 15.69
N LEU A 654 12.02 -33.09 15.02
CA LEU A 654 11.36 -32.47 13.86
C LEU A 654 10.30 -31.41 14.23
N LYS A 655 10.19 -31.03 15.51
CA LYS A 655 9.41 -29.84 15.91
C LYS A 655 10.17 -28.56 15.57
N ASP A 656 11.48 -28.57 15.78
CA ASP A 656 12.36 -27.42 15.63
C ASP A 656 13.28 -27.56 14.39
N HIS A 657 13.33 -28.75 13.76
CA HIS A 657 14.12 -29.02 12.57
C HIS A 657 13.23 -29.43 11.41
N ILE A 658 13.66 -29.16 10.19
CA ILE A 658 12.86 -29.37 8.98
C ILE A 658 13.49 -30.49 8.15
N ALA A 659 12.74 -31.60 8.00
CA ALA A 659 13.17 -32.69 7.12
C ALA A 659 13.29 -32.23 5.67
N LEU A 660 14.31 -32.71 4.97
CA LEU A 660 14.63 -32.39 3.56
C LEU A 660 14.51 -33.63 2.66
N SER A 661 14.99 -34.77 3.12
CA SER A 661 14.91 -36.05 2.40
C SER A 661 15.03 -37.21 3.38
N ALA A 662 14.61 -38.40 2.95
CA ALA A 662 14.83 -39.64 3.69
C ALA A 662 15.21 -40.79 2.77
N THR A 663 16.05 -41.72 3.31
CA THR A 663 16.28 -43.04 2.74
C THR A 663 15.38 -44.02 3.47
N LEU A 664 14.55 -44.73 2.72
CA LEU A 664 13.58 -45.69 3.20
C LEU A 664 13.95 -47.10 2.72
N ILE A 665 13.71 -48.12 3.54
CA ILE A 665 14.00 -49.51 3.20
C ILE A 665 12.70 -50.29 3.00
N GLY A 666 12.61 -51.00 1.88
CA GLY A 666 11.55 -51.95 1.59
C GLY A 666 12.06 -53.40 1.56
N ALA A 667 11.16 -54.34 1.69
CA ALA A 667 11.46 -55.75 1.52
C ALA A 667 11.03 -56.23 0.12
N PRO A 668 11.83 -57.04 -0.60
CA PRO A 668 11.42 -57.60 -1.89
C PRO A 668 10.15 -58.45 -1.77
N ALA A 669 9.19 -58.27 -2.67
CA ALA A 669 7.94 -59.05 -2.72
C ALA A 669 7.40 -59.16 -4.13
N SER A 670 6.50 -60.13 -4.37
CA SER A 670 5.83 -60.26 -5.68
C SER A 670 4.85 -59.10 -5.91
N MET A 671 4.67 -58.71 -7.19
CA MET A 671 3.70 -57.68 -7.54
C MET A 671 2.29 -58.02 -7.12
N GLU A 672 1.90 -59.31 -7.18
CA GLU A 672 0.59 -59.80 -6.76
C GLU A 672 0.37 -59.56 -5.26
N THR A 673 1.35 -59.91 -4.44
CA THR A 673 1.30 -59.65 -2.97
C THR A 673 1.15 -58.16 -2.67
N ILE A 674 1.91 -57.30 -3.34
CA ILE A 674 1.86 -55.82 -3.11
C ILE A 674 0.48 -55.29 -3.59
N ASP A 675 -0.06 -55.77 -4.72
CA ASP A 675 -1.36 -55.33 -5.23
C ASP A 675 -2.52 -55.74 -4.30
N ASP A 676 -2.47 -56.92 -3.73
CA ASP A 676 -3.46 -57.39 -2.72
C ASP A 676 -3.44 -56.54 -1.47
N LEU A 677 -2.26 -56.18 -0.95
CA LEU A 677 -2.09 -55.31 0.20
C LEU A 677 -2.59 -53.89 -0.08
N LEU A 678 -2.29 -53.33 -1.26
CA LEU A 678 -2.79 -52.04 -1.72
C LEU A 678 -4.32 -52.02 -1.80
N ALA A 679 -4.95 -53.06 -2.40
CA ALA A 679 -6.39 -53.19 -2.53
C ALA A 679 -7.07 -53.30 -1.19
N SER A 680 -6.49 -54.04 -0.25
CA SER A 680 -6.96 -54.18 1.14
C SER A 680 -6.90 -52.82 1.88
N SER A 681 -5.78 -52.12 1.76
CA SER A 681 -5.57 -50.79 2.35
C SER A 681 -6.61 -49.78 1.89
N LEU A 682 -6.84 -49.70 0.60
CA LEU A 682 -7.81 -48.76 -0.01
C LEU A 682 -9.25 -49.08 0.39
N ARG A 683 -9.62 -50.38 0.46
CA ARG A 683 -10.97 -50.84 0.85
C ARG A 683 -11.27 -50.41 2.31
N HIS A 684 -10.38 -50.76 3.24
CA HIS A 684 -10.51 -50.42 4.63
C HIS A 684 -10.72 -48.91 4.84
N ARG A 685 -9.98 -48.11 4.10
CA ARG A 685 -10.05 -46.65 4.19
C ARG A 685 -11.37 -46.07 3.66
N LYS A 686 -11.87 -46.57 2.53
CA LYS A 686 -13.16 -46.14 1.96
C LYS A 686 -14.33 -46.44 2.90
N GLU A 687 -14.24 -47.51 3.65
CA GLU A 687 -15.29 -47.95 4.61
C GLU A 687 -15.26 -47.14 5.92
N SER A 688 -14.10 -46.65 6.33
CA SER A 688 -13.90 -46.04 7.66
C SER A 688 -13.76 -44.53 7.68
N GLN A 689 -13.58 -43.86 6.55
CA GLN A 689 -13.26 -42.40 6.50
C GLN A 689 -14.12 -41.65 5.48
N PRO A 690 -14.51 -40.39 5.78
CA PRO A 690 -15.27 -39.56 4.84
C PRO A 690 -14.41 -39.16 3.64
N VAL A 691 -15.05 -39.02 2.47
CA VAL A 691 -14.43 -38.56 1.22
C VAL A 691 -14.40 -37.01 1.15
N ALA A 692 -15.25 -36.34 1.92
CA ALA A 692 -15.36 -34.88 1.95
C ALA A 692 -14.05 -34.19 2.40
N ALA A 693 -13.91 -32.90 2.07
CA ALA A 693 -12.77 -32.10 2.49
C ALA A 693 -12.65 -32.10 4.03
N SER A 694 -11.48 -32.54 4.53
CA SER A 694 -11.22 -32.69 5.97
C SER A 694 -9.71 -32.69 6.26
N SER A 695 -9.32 -32.56 7.51
CA SER A 695 -7.91 -32.63 7.97
C SER A 695 -7.59 -33.95 8.72
N GLY A 696 -8.33 -35.03 8.45
CA GLY A 696 -8.18 -36.27 9.19
C GLY A 696 -8.86 -36.25 10.58
N CYS A 697 -8.33 -37.06 11.52
CA CYS A 697 -8.79 -37.02 12.90
C CYS A 697 -8.46 -35.66 13.55
N ILE A 698 -9.46 -35.04 14.14
CA ILE A 698 -9.30 -33.74 14.82
C ILE A 698 -8.61 -33.86 16.17
N PHE A 699 -8.95 -34.94 16.93
CA PHE A 699 -8.47 -35.13 18.29
C PHE A 699 -7.62 -36.40 18.42
N LYS A 700 -6.61 -36.34 19.28
CA LYS A 700 -5.84 -37.50 19.72
C LYS A 700 -6.76 -38.42 20.54
N ASN A 701 -6.50 -39.73 20.51
CA ASN A 701 -7.20 -40.67 21.37
C ASN A 701 -6.69 -40.52 22.81
N PRO A 702 -7.55 -40.24 23.80
CA PRO A 702 -7.19 -40.29 25.20
C PRO A 702 -6.81 -41.71 25.65
N ALA A 703 -6.12 -41.82 26.77
CA ALA A 703 -5.68 -43.13 27.28
C ALA A 703 -6.89 -44.10 27.50
N GLY A 704 -6.87 -45.23 26.80
CA GLY A 704 -7.84 -46.30 26.94
C GLY A 704 -9.19 -46.12 26.22
N ILE A 705 -9.42 -44.98 25.50
CA ILE A 705 -10.67 -44.75 24.79
C ILE A 705 -10.43 -44.01 23.47
N SER A 706 -11.24 -44.30 22.45
CA SER A 706 -11.21 -43.58 21.19
C SER A 706 -11.96 -42.23 21.28
N ALA A 707 -11.33 -41.13 20.84
CA ALA A 707 -11.98 -39.83 20.75
C ALA A 707 -13.25 -39.89 19.87
N GLY A 708 -13.19 -40.58 18.74
CA GLY A 708 -14.34 -40.76 17.84
C GLY A 708 -15.51 -41.47 18.54
N ARG A 709 -15.24 -42.47 19.37
CA ARG A 709 -16.27 -43.15 20.14
C ARG A 709 -16.90 -42.24 21.19
N LEU A 710 -16.10 -41.46 21.92
CA LEU A 710 -16.63 -40.48 22.89
C LEU A 710 -17.57 -39.47 22.23
N ILE A 711 -17.22 -38.96 21.08
CA ILE A 711 -17.99 -37.97 20.32
C ILE A 711 -19.29 -38.60 19.78
N ASP A 712 -19.23 -39.85 19.31
CA ASP A 712 -20.38 -40.61 18.82
C ASP A 712 -21.39 -40.93 19.92
N GLU A 713 -20.92 -41.45 21.08
CA GLU A 713 -21.75 -41.75 22.25
C GLU A 713 -22.44 -40.51 22.84
N LEU A 714 -21.91 -39.31 22.60
CA LEU A 714 -22.52 -38.03 22.98
C LEU A 714 -23.53 -37.50 21.94
N GLY A 715 -23.72 -38.21 20.81
CA GLY A 715 -24.67 -37.83 19.77
C GLY A 715 -24.26 -36.61 18.96
N LEU A 716 -22.96 -36.29 18.87
CA LEU A 716 -22.46 -35.08 18.19
C LEU A 716 -22.28 -35.27 16.69
N LYS A 717 -22.44 -36.47 16.12
CA LYS A 717 -22.46 -36.66 14.66
C LYS A 717 -23.49 -35.75 13.99
N ASN A 718 -23.15 -35.22 12.80
CA ASN A 718 -23.96 -34.29 12.03
C ASN A 718 -24.19 -32.92 12.68
N HIS A 719 -23.60 -32.64 13.87
CA HIS A 719 -23.63 -31.29 14.40
C HIS A 719 -22.84 -30.35 13.49
N SER A 720 -23.42 -29.21 13.17
CA SER A 720 -22.86 -28.26 12.20
C SER A 720 -22.74 -26.82 12.75
N MET A 721 -21.76 -26.10 12.25
CA MET A 721 -21.59 -24.66 12.49
C MET A 721 -21.18 -24.02 11.15
N GLY A 722 -22.08 -23.22 10.56
CA GLY A 722 -21.92 -22.74 9.19
C GLY A 722 -21.72 -23.89 8.20
N GLY A 723 -20.69 -23.82 7.37
CA GLY A 723 -20.31 -24.88 6.42
C GLY A 723 -19.52 -26.05 7.00
N ALA A 724 -19.17 -26.00 8.29
CA ALA A 724 -18.45 -27.07 8.98
C ALA A 724 -19.42 -28.06 9.64
N ARG A 725 -19.13 -29.37 9.55
CA ARG A 725 -19.99 -30.44 10.15
C ARG A 725 -19.16 -31.60 10.67
N ILE A 726 -19.54 -32.16 11.81
CA ILE A 726 -19.01 -33.44 12.30
C ILE A 726 -19.51 -34.57 11.37
N SER A 727 -18.58 -35.38 10.88
CA SER A 727 -18.90 -36.44 9.93
C SER A 727 -19.87 -37.47 10.51
N ASP A 728 -20.81 -37.91 9.69
CA ASP A 728 -21.73 -39.01 9.97
C ASP A 728 -21.03 -40.39 9.92
N ILE A 729 -19.95 -40.52 9.15
CA ILE A 729 -19.15 -41.74 9.01
C ILE A 729 -18.22 -41.90 10.21
N HIS A 730 -17.42 -40.90 10.54
CA HIS A 730 -16.41 -40.96 11.59
C HIS A 730 -16.46 -39.72 12.48
N ALA A 731 -16.91 -39.87 13.72
CA ALA A 731 -17.20 -38.76 14.64
C ALA A 731 -15.97 -37.89 15.01
N ASN A 732 -14.73 -38.40 14.85
CA ASN A 732 -13.50 -37.60 15.03
C ASN A 732 -13.06 -36.82 13.77
N PHE A 733 -13.93 -36.71 12.74
CA PHE A 733 -13.70 -35.96 11.55
C PHE A 733 -14.66 -34.78 11.48
N ILE A 734 -14.14 -33.60 11.16
CA ILE A 734 -14.93 -32.45 10.74
C ILE A 734 -14.77 -32.32 9.22
N VAL A 735 -15.86 -32.16 8.51
CA VAL A 735 -15.93 -32.02 7.07
C VAL A 735 -16.40 -30.62 6.69
N ASN A 736 -15.84 -30.08 5.59
CA ASN A 736 -16.22 -28.83 4.99
C ASN A 736 -17.12 -29.10 3.77
N ASP A 737 -18.29 -28.49 3.72
CA ASP A 737 -19.22 -28.59 2.57
C ASP A 737 -18.79 -27.75 1.36
N GLY A 738 -17.74 -26.95 1.51
CA GLY A 738 -17.18 -26.04 0.49
C GLY A 738 -17.37 -24.55 0.83
N THR A 739 -18.13 -24.25 1.90
CA THR A 739 -18.42 -22.87 2.32
C THR A 739 -17.87 -22.51 3.70
N ALA A 740 -17.35 -23.52 4.46
CA ALA A 740 -16.85 -23.30 5.81
C ALA A 740 -15.69 -22.32 5.88
N THR A 741 -15.66 -21.50 6.92
CA THR A 741 -14.53 -20.71 7.37
C THR A 741 -13.68 -21.48 8.39
N ALA A 742 -12.44 -21.05 8.61
CA ALA A 742 -11.62 -21.63 9.67
C ALA A 742 -12.22 -21.35 11.07
N SER A 743 -12.80 -20.18 11.26
CA SER A 743 -13.48 -19.78 12.50
C SER A 743 -14.65 -20.72 12.84
N GLU A 744 -15.44 -21.13 11.86
CA GLU A 744 -16.54 -22.10 12.04
C GLU A 744 -16.02 -23.48 12.45
N ILE A 745 -14.95 -23.95 11.81
CA ILE A 745 -14.30 -25.22 12.16
C ILE A 745 -13.74 -25.17 13.58
N LEU A 746 -13.06 -24.10 13.94
CA LEU A 746 -12.48 -23.90 15.28
C LEU A 746 -13.57 -23.80 16.35
N GLY A 747 -14.68 -23.12 16.05
CA GLY A 747 -15.85 -23.06 16.91
C GLY A 747 -16.45 -24.45 17.17
N LEU A 748 -16.54 -25.27 16.11
CA LEU A 748 -17.04 -26.65 16.23
C LEU A 748 -16.06 -27.54 17.03
N ILE A 749 -14.76 -27.40 16.86
CA ILE A 749 -13.72 -28.07 17.68
C ILE A 749 -13.88 -27.69 19.15
N GLN A 750 -14.07 -26.43 19.46
CA GLN A 750 -14.23 -25.95 20.83
C GLN A 750 -15.53 -26.49 21.45
N HIS A 751 -16.62 -26.47 20.71
CA HIS A 751 -17.90 -27.03 21.16
C HIS A 751 -17.78 -28.53 21.53
N VAL A 752 -17.08 -29.33 20.69
CA VAL A 752 -16.85 -30.77 20.99
C VAL A 752 -16.01 -30.92 22.25
N ARG A 753 -14.94 -30.15 22.43
CA ARG A 753 -14.06 -30.20 23.62
C ARG A 753 -14.82 -29.88 24.89
N GLU A 754 -15.62 -28.83 24.88
CA GLU A 754 -16.44 -28.41 26.04
C GLU A 754 -17.48 -29.46 26.38
N THR A 755 -18.20 -29.97 25.39
CA THR A 755 -19.23 -31.01 25.60
C THR A 755 -18.65 -32.32 26.17
N VAL A 756 -17.50 -32.76 25.65
CA VAL A 756 -16.83 -33.97 26.13
C VAL A 756 -16.29 -33.77 27.56
N LEU A 757 -15.69 -32.60 27.84
CA LEU A 757 -15.20 -32.25 29.16
C LEU A 757 -16.35 -32.20 30.18
N GLU A 758 -17.44 -31.53 29.87
CA GLU A 758 -18.61 -31.40 30.74
C GLU A 758 -19.30 -32.74 31.04
N LYS A 759 -19.51 -33.56 30.01
CA LYS A 759 -20.30 -34.79 30.13
C LYS A 759 -19.50 -36.04 30.51
N ARG A 760 -18.17 -36.03 30.26
CA ARG A 760 -17.32 -37.22 30.48
C ARG A 760 -16.08 -36.94 31.35
N GLY A 761 -15.78 -35.64 31.66
CA GLY A 761 -14.60 -35.27 32.44
C GLY A 761 -13.28 -35.47 31.68
N VAL A 762 -13.31 -35.63 30.34
CA VAL A 762 -12.14 -35.89 29.49
C VAL A 762 -11.82 -34.66 28.68
N LEU A 763 -10.61 -34.11 28.84
CA LEU A 763 -10.12 -33.01 27.98
C LEU A 763 -9.51 -33.58 26.69
N LEU A 764 -10.16 -33.32 25.56
CA LEU A 764 -9.65 -33.72 24.27
C LEU A 764 -8.51 -32.76 23.78
N GLU A 765 -7.39 -33.34 23.40
CA GLU A 765 -6.29 -32.64 22.74
C GLU A 765 -6.42 -32.74 21.22
N THR A 766 -6.17 -31.61 20.50
CA THR A 766 -6.18 -31.63 19.04
C THR A 766 -4.98 -32.40 18.49
N GLU A 767 -5.22 -33.26 17.50
CA GLU A 767 -4.17 -33.86 16.66
C GLU A 767 -3.78 -32.94 15.52
N VAL A 768 -4.75 -32.17 14.99
CA VAL A 768 -4.51 -31.18 13.96
C VAL A 768 -3.72 -29.97 14.50
N SER A 769 -2.79 -29.48 13.72
CA SER A 769 -2.08 -28.23 14.03
C SER A 769 -2.92 -27.03 13.60
N ILE A 770 -3.03 -26.03 14.47
CA ILE A 770 -3.77 -24.79 14.20
C ILE A 770 -2.72 -23.68 14.12
N VAL A 771 -2.69 -22.95 12.98
CA VAL A 771 -1.70 -21.91 12.72
C VAL A 771 -2.34 -20.66 12.13
N GLY A 772 -1.58 -19.56 12.15
CA GLY A 772 -2.02 -18.28 11.58
C GLY A 772 -2.77 -17.41 12.57
N LEU A 773 -3.31 -16.31 12.07
CA LEU A 773 -4.02 -15.27 12.81
C LEU A 773 -5.49 -15.28 12.46
N ASP A 774 -6.36 -14.91 13.40
CA ASP A 774 -7.80 -14.75 13.14
C ASP A 774 -8.06 -13.57 12.19
N GLN A 775 -7.27 -12.50 12.35
CA GLN A 775 -7.21 -11.36 11.43
C GLN A 775 -5.73 -11.02 11.20
N MET A 776 -5.37 -10.65 9.99
CA MET A 776 -4.06 -10.03 9.74
C MET A 776 -4.14 -8.57 10.20
N ASP A 777 -3.29 -8.17 11.10
CA ASP A 777 -3.17 -6.78 11.58
C ASP A 777 -2.61 -5.83 10.50
#